data_ccd2814dfcd1ef4e2d19b36d526f7319
#
_entry.id   ccd2814dfcd1ef4e2d19b36d526f7319
#
_cell.length_a   1.000
_cell.length_b   1.000
_cell.length_c   1.000
_cell.angle_alpha   90.00
_cell.angle_beta   90.00
_cell.angle_gamma   90.00
#
_symmetry.space_group_name_H-M   'P 1'
#
loop_
_entity.id
_entity.type
_entity.pdbx_description
1 polymer ?
#
loop_
_entity_poly.entity_id
_entity_poly.type
_entity_poly.pdbx_seq_one_letter_code
_entity_poly.pdbx_strand_id
1 'polypeptide(L)'
;MKLEKYLNPQQIKAVKNTEKPLLVIAGAGSGKTRVLTYRIAYLIKNKQVDPFNILAITFTNKAAREMKRRVIELVGSVGEYMWVSTFHSFCARLLRYEIHHLGMSRNYVIYDADDTLSLITKVEKELDIDIRRFPPKAVRAVISDAKNKLIDYEAFSKKAVDYFDKIAAKIYALYQEKLFKANALDFDDLLMFTVDVLKLFPEAKKKYQEKFKYILVDEFQDTNIAQNELVMLLSERHKRICAVGDDDQNIYSWRGAEIKNIIDFDGKFKDTVVIKLEQNYRSTQNILNAANFIISNNENRKHKKLWTENPDGEMVSKYIAPDEKVEVDFVVRNIEKYIKEKNKKYKDFAVFYRTNAQSRAVEEYLVRQNIPYKIYGGLRFYDRKEIKDMLAYMKLIANPKDVVSLVRIVNVPRRKIGKTTIAVIEKYARKNNMTFCEAFYNSESIPAISTNAKERINKFISLIAVFRDFALEHGVSKVLKNIWSKTGYMKELERENTIEALNRIENLKELLTVTKEYGGKAGGTDIAAGSPEEISRQNTADNSEDGKGFYNLNGFLEEVSLLTDIDNYDENTNGLVLMTLHNAKGLEFPVVFIIGMEEGIFPHSRSMSSIEELEEERRLCYVGVTRAKEKVFLSSSQSHSIYGDTSFRNVSRFIKEIPANLVIDENKIESEDLERGRVADKDGYGGYRRYRKGDLIDHKYWGRGKILKVKKLTGDSELDVMFDSVGMKHLLLSFAPIKRIK
;
A
#
# COMPACT_ATOMS: atom_id res chain seq x y z
N MET A 1 -18.42 -12.83 29.48
CA MET A 1 -16.99 -12.49 29.28
C MET A 1 -16.57 -11.49 30.34
N LYS A 2 -15.47 -11.74 31.10
CA LYS A 2 -14.95 -10.80 32.12
C LYS A 2 -14.03 -9.78 31.39
N LEU A 3 -14.56 -8.62 31.07
CA LEU A 3 -13.85 -7.58 30.30
C LEU A 3 -12.73 -6.90 31.11
N GLU A 4 -12.94 -6.79 32.41
CA GLU A 4 -12.06 -6.10 33.37
C GLU A 4 -10.63 -6.68 33.42
N LYS A 5 -10.49 -7.96 33.03
CA LYS A 5 -9.19 -8.64 32.96
C LYS A 5 -8.33 -8.16 31.78
N TYR A 6 -8.95 -7.64 30.71
CA TYR A 6 -8.29 -7.42 29.41
C TYR A 6 -8.36 -5.98 28.92
N LEU A 7 -9.25 -5.16 29.45
CA LEU A 7 -9.57 -3.83 28.97
C LEU A 7 -9.56 -2.80 30.11
N ASN A 8 -9.11 -1.60 29.81
CA ASN A 8 -9.22 -0.47 30.72
C ASN A 8 -10.66 0.07 30.83
N PRO A 9 -10.98 0.93 31.83
CA PRO A 9 -12.35 1.43 32.03
C PRO A 9 -12.97 2.10 30.82
N GLN A 10 -12.20 2.89 30.03
CA GLN A 10 -12.73 3.57 28.84
C GLN A 10 -13.00 2.58 27.71
N GLN A 11 -12.11 1.62 27.51
CA GLN A 11 -12.30 0.52 26.55
C GLN A 11 -13.53 -0.30 26.91
N ILE A 12 -13.78 -0.61 28.19
CA ILE A 12 -14.97 -1.32 28.67
C ILE A 12 -16.24 -0.52 28.37
N LYS A 13 -16.24 0.81 28.58
CA LYS A 13 -17.38 1.67 28.24
C LYS A 13 -17.67 1.60 26.74
N ALA A 14 -16.63 1.65 25.89
CA ALA A 14 -16.77 1.54 24.44
C ALA A 14 -17.33 0.18 24.00
N VAL A 15 -16.89 -0.92 24.63
CA VAL A 15 -17.37 -2.28 24.35
C VAL A 15 -18.83 -2.47 24.77
N LYS A 16 -19.23 -1.95 25.93
CA LYS A 16 -20.59 -2.16 26.49
C LYS A 16 -21.67 -1.27 25.85
N ASN A 17 -21.32 -0.14 25.24
CA ASN A 17 -22.29 0.76 24.58
C ASN A 17 -22.72 0.22 23.24
N THR A 18 -23.73 -0.64 23.17
CA THR A 18 -24.13 -1.35 21.95
C THR A 18 -25.37 -0.79 21.24
N GLU A 19 -26.16 0.04 21.91
CA GLU A 19 -27.48 0.44 21.42
C GLU A 19 -27.50 1.85 20.79
N LYS A 20 -26.49 2.69 21.09
CA LYS A 20 -26.38 4.06 20.58
C LYS A 20 -25.26 4.18 19.55
N PRO A 21 -25.32 5.15 18.65
CA PRO A 21 -24.17 5.52 17.83
C PRO A 21 -22.98 5.82 18.73
N LEU A 22 -21.83 5.26 18.40
CA LEU A 22 -20.60 5.38 19.18
C LEU A 22 -19.48 5.89 18.31
N LEU A 23 -18.87 6.99 18.74
CA LEU A 23 -17.61 7.49 18.20
C LEU A 23 -16.50 7.23 19.22
N VAL A 24 -15.49 6.47 18.84
CA VAL A 24 -14.29 6.22 19.65
C VAL A 24 -13.14 7.01 19.05
N ILE A 25 -12.75 8.09 19.70
CA ILE A 25 -11.56 8.87 19.36
C ILE A 25 -10.36 8.21 20.06
N ALA A 26 -9.56 7.49 19.29
CA ALA A 26 -8.56 6.58 19.83
C ALA A 26 -7.17 6.93 19.30
N GLY A 27 -6.31 7.46 20.13
CA GLY A 27 -4.95 7.84 19.74
C GLY A 27 -4.10 6.65 19.29
N ALA A 28 -2.91 6.95 18.76
CA ALA A 28 -1.96 5.91 18.35
C ALA A 28 -1.66 4.95 19.50
N GLY A 29 -1.63 3.63 19.24
CA GLY A 29 -1.29 2.62 20.24
C GLY A 29 -2.28 2.45 21.41
N SER A 30 -3.48 3.06 21.35
CA SER A 30 -4.50 2.99 22.43
C SER A 30 -5.38 1.74 22.39
N GLY A 31 -5.15 0.83 21.44
CA GLY A 31 -5.89 -0.42 21.33
C GLY A 31 -7.20 -0.32 20.55
N LYS A 32 -7.30 0.52 19.51
CA LYS A 32 -8.44 0.62 18.58
C LYS A 32 -9.00 -0.74 18.17
N THR A 33 -8.17 -1.55 17.53
CA THR A 33 -8.56 -2.88 17.04
C THR A 33 -8.95 -3.82 18.19
N ARG A 34 -8.32 -3.68 19.36
CA ARG A 34 -8.68 -4.44 20.58
C ARG A 34 -10.10 -4.12 21.02
N VAL A 35 -10.48 -2.86 21.08
CA VAL A 35 -11.85 -2.44 21.42
C VAL A 35 -12.85 -3.01 20.42
N LEU A 36 -12.58 -2.92 19.11
CA LEU A 36 -13.47 -3.46 18.08
C LEU A 36 -13.64 -4.98 18.22
N THR A 37 -12.56 -5.74 18.36
CA THR A 37 -12.62 -7.21 18.49
C THR A 37 -13.35 -7.65 19.75
N TYR A 38 -13.10 -6.99 20.88
CA TYR A 38 -13.80 -7.29 22.14
C TYR A 38 -15.28 -6.85 22.12
N ARG A 39 -15.60 -5.75 21.41
CA ARG A 39 -16.99 -5.33 21.18
C ARG A 39 -17.77 -6.37 20.36
N ILE A 40 -17.17 -6.86 19.28
CA ILE A 40 -17.77 -7.94 18.48
C ILE A 40 -17.97 -9.19 19.33
N ALA A 41 -16.96 -9.60 20.08
CA ALA A 41 -17.07 -10.75 20.97
C ALA A 41 -18.13 -10.55 22.06
N TYR A 42 -18.30 -9.34 22.57
CA TYR A 42 -19.34 -8.99 23.52
C TYR A 42 -20.73 -9.06 22.91
N LEU A 43 -20.92 -8.56 21.68
CA LEU A 43 -22.17 -8.67 20.94
C LEU A 43 -22.58 -10.12 20.74
N ILE A 44 -21.66 -10.99 20.32
CA ILE A 44 -21.94 -12.41 20.06
C ILE A 44 -22.20 -13.16 21.38
N LYS A 45 -21.28 -13.08 22.35
CA LYS A 45 -21.35 -13.91 23.58
C LYS A 45 -22.31 -13.41 24.64
N ASN A 46 -22.42 -12.09 24.81
CA ASN A 46 -23.20 -11.51 25.91
C ASN A 46 -24.56 -10.98 25.46
N LYS A 47 -24.63 -10.46 24.23
CA LYS A 47 -25.87 -9.95 23.64
C LYS A 47 -26.58 -10.97 22.74
N GLN A 48 -25.95 -12.14 22.51
CA GLN A 48 -26.46 -13.21 21.64
C GLN A 48 -26.82 -12.72 20.23
N VAL A 49 -26.05 -11.75 19.72
CA VAL A 49 -26.23 -11.25 18.35
C VAL A 49 -25.70 -12.28 17.39
N ASP A 50 -26.49 -12.61 16.37
CA ASP A 50 -26.07 -13.48 15.29
C ASP A 50 -24.86 -12.84 14.54
N PRO A 51 -23.74 -13.55 14.36
CA PRO A 51 -22.58 -13.05 13.62
C PRO A 51 -22.91 -12.52 12.22
N PHE A 52 -23.93 -13.08 11.53
CA PHE A 52 -24.39 -12.59 10.23
C PHE A 52 -24.96 -11.17 10.27
N ASN A 53 -25.40 -10.69 11.45
CA ASN A 53 -25.93 -9.35 11.63
C ASN A 53 -24.85 -8.30 11.95
N ILE A 54 -23.57 -8.70 11.95
CA ILE A 54 -22.43 -7.82 12.26
C ILE A 54 -21.62 -7.58 11.00
N LEU A 55 -21.43 -6.31 10.65
CA LEU A 55 -20.54 -5.85 9.60
C LEU A 55 -19.38 -5.09 10.24
N ALA A 56 -18.13 -5.54 10.04
CA ALA A 56 -16.94 -4.84 10.44
C ALA A 56 -16.13 -4.45 9.19
N ILE A 57 -15.85 -3.16 9.04
CA ILE A 57 -15.13 -2.60 7.90
C ILE A 57 -13.80 -2.05 8.39
N THR A 58 -12.72 -2.39 7.67
CA THR A 58 -11.36 -1.91 7.90
C THR A 58 -10.79 -1.25 6.63
N PHE A 59 -9.63 -0.61 6.76
CA PHE A 59 -9.02 0.08 5.63
C PHE A 59 -8.14 -0.85 4.76
N THR A 60 -7.51 -1.89 5.35
CA THR A 60 -6.62 -2.83 4.65
C THR A 60 -7.06 -4.28 4.82
N ASN A 61 -6.74 -5.12 3.85
CA ASN A 61 -7.05 -6.54 3.92
C ASN A 61 -6.28 -7.25 5.05
N LYS A 62 -5.05 -6.78 5.35
CA LYS A 62 -4.27 -7.27 6.51
C LYS A 62 -5.03 -7.01 7.81
N ALA A 63 -5.54 -5.79 8.02
CA ALA A 63 -6.31 -5.45 9.21
C ALA A 63 -7.62 -6.26 9.31
N ALA A 64 -8.30 -6.49 8.17
CA ALA A 64 -9.50 -7.33 8.13
C ALA A 64 -9.20 -8.78 8.53
N ARG A 65 -8.15 -9.40 7.96
CA ARG A 65 -7.71 -10.76 8.31
C ARG A 65 -7.32 -10.86 9.78
N GLU A 66 -6.56 -9.89 10.29
CA GLU A 66 -6.15 -9.88 11.69
C GLU A 66 -7.34 -9.70 12.65
N MET A 67 -8.27 -8.80 12.32
CA MET A 67 -9.50 -8.61 13.09
C MET A 67 -10.32 -9.90 13.12
N LYS A 68 -10.53 -10.55 11.98
CA LYS A 68 -11.26 -11.81 11.87
C LYS A 68 -10.61 -12.91 12.71
N ARG A 69 -9.29 -13.10 12.60
CA ARG A 69 -8.53 -14.06 13.41
C ARG A 69 -8.71 -13.82 14.91
N ARG A 70 -8.53 -12.58 15.37
CA ARG A 70 -8.70 -12.22 16.79
C ARG A 70 -10.14 -12.45 17.29
N VAL A 71 -11.14 -12.19 16.46
CA VAL A 71 -12.53 -12.48 16.81
C VAL A 71 -12.75 -13.98 16.95
N ILE A 72 -12.26 -14.79 16.00
CA ILE A 72 -12.36 -16.26 16.06
C ILE A 72 -11.69 -16.80 17.34
N GLU A 73 -10.53 -16.30 17.72
CA GLU A 73 -9.86 -16.64 18.98
C GLU A 73 -10.73 -16.34 20.22
N LEU A 74 -11.51 -15.26 20.15
CA LEU A 74 -12.38 -14.86 21.27
C LEU A 74 -13.71 -15.61 21.33
N VAL A 75 -14.32 -15.93 20.16
CA VAL A 75 -15.70 -16.47 20.12
C VAL A 75 -15.79 -17.89 19.56
N GLY A 76 -14.73 -18.43 19.00
CA GLY A 76 -14.69 -19.73 18.31
C GLY A 76 -15.10 -19.61 16.85
N SER A 77 -15.38 -20.75 16.19
CA SER A 77 -15.69 -20.85 14.76
C SER A 77 -16.92 -20.06 14.31
N VAL A 78 -17.84 -19.72 15.21
CA VAL A 78 -18.99 -18.85 14.88
C VAL A 78 -18.55 -17.47 14.36
N GLY A 79 -17.34 -17.01 14.72
CA GLY A 79 -16.76 -15.77 14.19
C GLY A 79 -16.42 -15.83 12.70
N GLU A 80 -16.36 -17.00 12.09
CA GLU A 80 -16.11 -17.18 10.66
C GLU A 80 -17.26 -16.65 9.80
N TYR A 81 -18.48 -16.64 10.31
CA TYR A 81 -19.69 -16.26 9.60
C TYR A 81 -19.94 -14.75 9.53
N MET A 82 -19.20 -13.92 10.26
CA MET A 82 -19.41 -12.48 10.20
C MET A 82 -18.69 -11.84 8.99
N TRP A 83 -19.21 -10.71 8.57
CA TRP A 83 -18.62 -9.92 7.51
C TRP A 83 -17.52 -9.00 8.07
N VAL A 84 -16.25 -9.36 7.84
CA VAL A 84 -15.07 -8.53 8.11
C VAL A 84 -14.35 -8.32 6.80
N SER A 85 -14.31 -7.10 6.30
CA SER A 85 -13.72 -6.78 4.99
C SER A 85 -13.25 -5.33 4.89
N THR A 86 -12.58 -4.98 3.79
CA THR A 86 -12.38 -3.58 3.42
C THR A 86 -13.63 -3.00 2.78
N PHE A 87 -13.70 -1.66 2.65
CA PHE A 87 -14.79 -0.99 1.93
C PHE A 87 -14.98 -1.55 0.52
N HIS A 88 -13.88 -1.63 -0.25
CA HIS A 88 -13.94 -2.11 -1.63
C HIS A 88 -14.33 -3.59 -1.73
N SER A 89 -13.82 -4.45 -0.84
CA SER A 89 -14.22 -5.86 -0.81
C SER A 89 -15.70 -6.02 -0.45
N PHE A 90 -16.21 -5.21 0.46
CA PHE A 90 -17.64 -5.18 0.78
C PHE A 90 -18.46 -4.76 -0.44
N CYS A 91 -18.09 -3.66 -1.09
CA CYS A 91 -18.79 -3.14 -2.27
C CYS A 91 -18.74 -4.14 -3.43
N ALA A 92 -17.57 -4.69 -3.74
CA ALA A 92 -17.42 -5.67 -4.79
C ALA A 92 -18.35 -6.87 -4.55
N ARG A 93 -18.38 -7.39 -3.33
CA ARG A 93 -19.26 -8.50 -2.96
C ARG A 93 -20.73 -8.13 -3.06
N LEU A 94 -21.16 -6.94 -2.61
CA LEU A 94 -22.53 -6.48 -2.74
C LEU A 94 -22.94 -6.37 -4.20
N LEU A 95 -22.10 -5.77 -5.04
CA LEU A 95 -22.37 -5.58 -6.46
C LEU A 95 -22.44 -6.91 -7.24
N ARG A 96 -21.77 -8.00 -6.80
CA ARG A 96 -21.97 -9.32 -7.40
C ARG A 96 -23.42 -9.80 -7.31
N TYR A 97 -24.17 -9.33 -6.32
CA TYR A 97 -25.60 -9.65 -6.16
C TYR A 97 -26.52 -8.62 -6.81
N GLU A 98 -26.19 -7.34 -6.71
CA GLU A 98 -27.14 -6.27 -6.96
C GLU A 98 -26.86 -5.44 -8.24
N ILE A 99 -25.70 -5.58 -8.88
CA ILE A 99 -25.30 -4.72 -10.01
C ILE A 99 -26.23 -4.83 -11.22
N HIS A 100 -27.00 -5.93 -11.32
CA HIS A 100 -27.98 -6.13 -12.38
C HIS A 100 -29.09 -5.06 -12.37
N HIS A 101 -29.35 -4.43 -11.22
CA HIS A 101 -30.24 -3.28 -11.11
C HIS A 101 -29.74 -2.07 -11.92
N LEU A 102 -28.43 -1.95 -12.11
CA LEU A 102 -27.81 -0.91 -12.92
C LEU A 102 -27.60 -1.33 -14.39
N GLY A 103 -28.15 -2.46 -14.82
CA GLY A 103 -28.06 -2.96 -16.19
C GLY A 103 -26.72 -3.63 -16.55
N MET A 104 -25.87 -3.94 -15.58
CA MET A 104 -24.60 -4.63 -15.76
C MET A 104 -24.70 -6.11 -15.39
N SER A 105 -23.81 -6.92 -15.98
CA SER A 105 -23.72 -8.34 -15.66
C SER A 105 -22.89 -8.58 -14.40
N ARG A 106 -23.28 -9.59 -13.60
CA ARG A 106 -22.62 -9.95 -12.34
C ARG A 106 -21.16 -10.39 -12.49
N ASN A 107 -20.76 -10.85 -13.68
CA ASN A 107 -19.41 -11.30 -13.99
C ASN A 107 -18.48 -10.16 -14.47
N TYR A 108 -18.69 -8.94 -13.96
CA TYR A 108 -17.83 -7.80 -14.27
C TYR A 108 -16.37 -8.05 -13.83
N VAL A 109 -15.42 -7.38 -14.48
CA VAL A 109 -14.00 -7.34 -14.08
C VAL A 109 -13.67 -6.02 -13.42
N ILE A 110 -12.68 -6.04 -12.52
CA ILE A 110 -12.17 -4.83 -11.85
C ILE A 110 -10.89 -4.38 -12.58
N TYR A 111 -10.89 -3.16 -13.08
CA TYR A 111 -9.74 -2.53 -13.69
C TYR A 111 -8.83 -1.92 -12.64
N ASP A 112 -7.56 -2.27 -12.68
CA ASP A 112 -6.53 -1.66 -11.87
C ASP A 112 -6.13 -0.26 -12.39
N ALA A 113 -5.13 0.35 -11.73
CA ALA A 113 -4.67 1.68 -12.10
C ALA A 113 -4.07 1.76 -13.52
N ASP A 114 -3.43 0.69 -14.00
CA ASP A 114 -2.81 0.62 -15.33
C ASP A 114 -3.87 0.34 -16.39
N ASP A 115 -4.83 -0.54 -16.11
CA ASP A 115 -5.99 -0.80 -16.98
C ASP A 115 -6.77 0.49 -17.21
N THR A 116 -7.04 1.24 -16.13
CA THR A 116 -7.70 2.55 -16.16
C THR A 116 -6.93 3.57 -17.01
N LEU A 117 -5.62 3.71 -16.79
CA LEU A 117 -4.77 4.61 -17.57
C LEU A 117 -4.73 4.21 -19.05
N SER A 118 -4.67 2.92 -19.34
CA SER A 118 -4.70 2.40 -20.71
C SER A 118 -6.01 2.75 -21.40
N LEU A 119 -7.14 2.63 -20.70
CA LEU A 119 -8.45 2.98 -21.23
C LEU A 119 -8.59 4.50 -21.45
N ILE A 120 -8.19 5.33 -20.47
CA ILE A 120 -8.19 6.80 -20.61
C ILE A 120 -7.34 7.22 -21.80
N THR A 121 -6.12 6.69 -21.97
CA THR A 121 -5.25 7.00 -23.11
C THR A 121 -5.90 6.64 -24.44
N LYS A 122 -6.69 5.56 -24.52
CA LYS A 122 -7.46 5.20 -25.71
C LYS A 122 -8.59 6.20 -25.99
N VAL A 123 -9.29 6.63 -24.92
CA VAL A 123 -10.35 7.64 -25.01
C VAL A 123 -9.81 8.97 -25.50
N GLU A 124 -8.67 9.43 -24.96
CA GLU A 124 -8.01 10.67 -25.40
C GLU A 124 -7.65 10.64 -26.89
N LYS A 125 -7.09 9.53 -27.37
CA LYS A 125 -6.80 9.33 -28.79
C LYS A 125 -8.06 9.32 -29.64
N GLU A 126 -9.15 8.77 -29.15
CA GLU A 126 -10.41 8.72 -29.87
C GLU A 126 -11.07 10.09 -29.98
N LEU A 127 -10.88 10.95 -28.97
CA LEU A 127 -11.35 12.33 -28.96
C LEU A 127 -10.36 13.33 -29.58
N ASP A 128 -9.26 12.84 -30.14
CA ASP A 128 -8.17 13.66 -30.72
C ASP A 128 -7.60 14.69 -29.72
N ILE A 129 -7.41 14.26 -28.46
CA ILE A 129 -6.92 15.09 -27.37
C ILE A 129 -5.40 14.90 -27.22
N ASP A 130 -4.64 16.00 -27.15
CA ASP A 130 -3.18 15.95 -26.92
C ASP A 130 -2.84 15.50 -25.50
N ILE A 131 -2.31 14.28 -25.39
CA ILE A 131 -1.90 13.66 -24.12
C ILE A 131 -0.79 14.41 -23.37
N ARG A 132 -0.03 15.29 -24.05
CA ARG A 132 1.00 16.12 -23.41
C ARG A 132 0.37 17.29 -22.67
N ARG A 133 -0.72 17.83 -23.21
CA ARG A 133 -1.48 18.92 -22.60
C ARG A 133 -2.46 18.42 -21.53
N PHE A 134 -3.01 17.23 -21.73
CA PHE A 134 -3.93 16.54 -20.82
C PHE A 134 -3.35 15.18 -20.44
N PRO A 135 -2.37 15.09 -19.52
CA PRO A 135 -1.77 13.82 -19.19
C PRO A 135 -2.79 12.83 -18.60
N PRO A 136 -2.85 11.56 -19.08
CA PRO A 136 -3.83 10.58 -18.63
C PRO A 136 -3.88 10.39 -17.11
N LYS A 137 -2.73 10.54 -16.44
CA LYS A 137 -2.66 10.48 -14.96
C LYS A 137 -3.40 11.64 -14.29
N ALA A 138 -3.32 12.85 -14.86
CA ALA A 138 -4.03 14.01 -14.32
C ALA A 138 -5.53 13.88 -14.54
N VAL A 139 -5.95 13.48 -15.75
CA VAL A 139 -7.36 13.20 -16.06
C VAL A 139 -7.93 12.11 -15.15
N ARG A 140 -7.20 11.02 -14.95
CA ARG A 140 -7.61 9.96 -14.03
C ARG A 140 -7.82 10.48 -12.60
N ALA A 141 -6.92 11.36 -12.12
CA ALA A 141 -7.05 11.93 -10.77
C ALA A 141 -8.33 12.75 -10.62
N VAL A 142 -8.69 13.55 -11.63
CA VAL A 142 -9.93 14.33 -11.63
C VAL A 142 -11.16 13.43 -11.67
N ILE A 143 -11.17 12.38 -12.50
CA ILE A 143 -12.28 11.41 -12.56
C ILE A 143 -12.45 10.69 -11.22
N SER A 144 -11.33 10.22 -10.64
CA SER A 144 -11.32 9.56 -9.33
C SER A 144 -11.86 10.47 -8.22
N ASP A 145 -11.42 11.73 -8.18
CA ASP A 145 -11.92 12.71 -7.21
C ASP A 145 -13.43 12.95 -7.36
N ALA A 146 -13.92 13.06 -8.61
CA ALA A 146 -15.35 13.20 -8.88
C ALA A 146 -16.14 11.98 -8.36
N LYS A 147 -15.71 10.76 -8.69
CA LYS A 147 -16.37 9.51 -8.25
C LYS A 147 -16.37 9.38 -6.72
N ASN A 148 -15.24 9.69 -6.06
CA ASN A 148 -15.13 9.66 -4.60
C ASN A 148 -16.05 10.68 -3.90
N LYS A 149 -16.44 11.75 -4.62
CA LYS A 149 -17.44 12.74 -4.20
C LYS A 149 -18.86 12.41 -4.67
N LEU A 150 -19.08 11.23 -5.25
CA LEU A 150 -20.36 10.79 -5.81
C LEU A 150 -20.87 11.73 -6.92
N ILE A 151 -19.98 12.28 -7.73
CA ILE A 151 -20.28 13.12 -8.88
C ILE A 151 -20.10 12.30 -10.15
N ASP A 152 -21.22 11.94 -10.81
CA ASP A 152 -21.19 11.24 -12.07
C ASP A 152 -20.73 12.14 -13.22
N TYR A 153 -20.53 11.56 -14.40
CA TYR A 153 -20.02 12.29 -15.57
C TYR A 153 -20.97 13.39 -16.05
N GLU A 154 -22.30 13.26 -15.86
CA GLU A 154 -23.28 14.28 -16.24
C GLU A 154 -23.22 15.47 -15.25
N ALA A 155 -23.24 15.18 -13.96
CA ALA A 155 -23.09 16.19 -12.90
C ALA A 155 -21.76 16.91 -12.98
N PHE A 156 -20.67 16.17 -13.29
CA PHE A 156 -19.35 16.74 -13.47
C PHE A 156 -19.30 17.67 -14.68
N SER A 157 -19.90 17.26 -15.81
CA SER A 157 -19.98 18.09 -17.02
C SER A 157 -20.70 19.42 -16.78
N LYS A 158 -21.77 19.42 -15.94
CA LYS A 158 -22.52 20.63 -15.58
C LYS A 158 -21.73 21.56 -14.68
N LYS A 159 -20.80 21.05 -13.87
CA LYS A 159 -19.95 21.80 -12.93
C LYS A 159 -18.61 22.25 -13.51
N ALA A 160 -18.20 21.71 -14.65
CA ALA A 160 -16.93 22.01 -15.29
C ALA A 160 -16.85 23.46 -15.77
N VAL A 161 -16.02 24.28 -15.11
CA VAL A 161 -15.89 25.72 -15.41
C VAL A 161 -14.66 25.98 -16.26
N ASP A 162 -13.49 25.47 -15.84
CA ASP A 162 -12.24 25.72 -16.52
C ASP A 162 -12.06 24.82 -17.78
N TYR A 163 -11.02 25.12 -18.55
CA TYR A 163 -10.77 24.42 -19.81
C TYR A 163 -10.34 22.95 -19.59
N PHE A 164 -9.57 22.70 -18.53
CA PHE A 164 -9.13 21.35 -18.21
C PHE A 164 -10.32 20.47 -17.81
N ASP A 165 -11.17 20.96 -16.93
CA ASP A 165 -12.37 20.25 -16.47
C ASP A 165 -13.36 19.95 -17.59
N LYS A 166 -13.54 20.91 -18.54
CA LYS A 166 -14.39 20.69 -19.72
C LYS A 166 -13.89 19.56 -20.62
N ILE A 167 -12.58 19.44 -20.78
CA ILE A 167 -11.98 18.33 -21.53
C ILE A 167 -12.06 17.03 -20.72
N ALA A 168 -11.75 17.08 -19.42
CA ALA A 168 -11.88 15.94 -18.52
C ALA A 168 -13.33 15.41 -18.48
N ALA A 169 -14.34 16.27 -18.55
CA ALA A 169 -15.74 15.87 -18.61
C ALA A 169 -16.08 15.05 -19.87
N LYS A 170 -15.55 15.46 -21.03
CA LYS A 170 -15.72 14.69 -22.28
C LYS A 170 -15.05 13.32 -22.18
N ILE A 171 -13.84 13.29 -21.60
CA ILE A 171 -13.11 12.04 -21.39
C ILE A 171 -13.86 11.15 -20.42
N TYR A 172 -14.35 11.70 -19.30
CA TYR A 172 -15.08 10.96 -18.26
C TYR A 172 -16.34 10.30 -18.84
N ALA A 173 -17.14 11.02 -19.61
CA ALA A 173 -18.36 10.49 -20.23
C ALA A 173 -18.04 9.27 -21.14
N LEU A 174 -17.09 9.40 -22.06
CA LEU A 174 -16.72 8.31 -22.96
C LEU A 174 -15.98 7.17 -22.22
N TYR A 175 -15.19 7.49 -21.22
CA TYR A 175 -14.52 6.52 -20.36
C TYR A 175 -15.55 5.63 -19.62
N GLN A 176 -16.57 6.23 -19.02
CA GLN A 176 -17.61 5.50 -18.30
C GLN A 176 -18.48 4.64 -19.25
N GLU A 177 -18.80 5.17 -20.41
CA GLU A 177 -19.48 4.40 -21.47
C GLU A 177 -18.68 3.15 -21.88
N LYS A 178 -17.35 3.29 -22.03
CA LYS A 178 -16.48 2.16 -22.39
C LYS A 178 -16.34 1.14 -21.27
N LEU A 179 -16.27 1.56 -20.00
CA LEU A 179 -16.32 0.65 -18.84
C LEU A 179 -17.62 -0.16 -18.84
N PHE A 180 -18.76 0.50 -19.03
CA PHE A 180 -20.06 -0.16 -19.09
C PHE A 180 -20.13 -1.19 -20.22
N LYS A 181 -19.72 -0.82 -21.45
CA LYS A 181 -19.67 -1.73 -22.60
C LYS A 181 -18.72 -2.92 -22.40
N ALA A 182 -17.62 -2.72 -21.67
CA ALA A 182 -16.66 -3.77 -21.33
C ALA A 182 -17.12 -4.63 -20.16
N ASN A 183 -18.27 -4.34 -19.55
CA ASN A 183 -18.70 -4.92 -18.28
C ASN A 183 -17.58 -4.90 -17.26
N ALA A 184 -16.98 -3.72 -17.06
CA ALA A 184 -15.85 -3.49 -16.17
C ALA A 184 -16.14 -2.33 -15.22
N LEU A 185 -15.55 -2.38 -14.02
CA LEU A 185 -15.60 -1.33 -13.00
C LEU A 185 -14.17 -0.92 -12.65
N ASP A 186 -13.92 0.35 -12.41
CA ASP A 186 -12.73 0.76 -11.69
C ASP A 186 -12.96 0.71 -10.16
N PHE A 187 -11.92 1.03 -9.37
CA PHE A 187 -12.03 0.99 -7.91
C PHE A 187 -13.06 1.98 -7.36
N ASP A 188 -13.15 3.16 -7.96
CA ASP A 188 -14.06 4.21 -7.49
C ASP A 188 -15.52 3.86 -7.86
N ASP A 189 -15.76 3.16 -8.98
CA ASP A 189 -17.07 2.63 -9.36
C ASP A 189 -17.63 1.65 -8.32
N LEU A 190 -16.77 0.84 -7.68
CA LEU A 190 -17.22 -0.10 -6.65
C LEU A 190 -17.98 0.62 -5.52
N LEU A 191 -17.44 1.75 -5.08
CA LEU A 191 -18.05 2.59 -4.05
C LEU A 191 -19.29 3.31 -4.58
N MET A 192 -19.13 4.03 -5.69
CA MET A 192 -20.17 4.86 -6.29
C MET A 192 -21.41 4.04 -6.64
N PHE A 193 -21.26 2.93 -7.37
CA PHE A 193 -22.38 2.10 -7.78
C PHE A 193 -23.03 1.35 -6.61
N THR A 194 -22.27 1.02 -5.55
CA THR A 194 -22.87 0.49 -4.33
C THR A 194 -23.77 1.52 -3.67
N VAL A 195 -23.33 2.77 -3.59
CA VAL A 195 -24.16 3.87 -3.07
C VAL A 195 -25.40 4.10 -3.96
N ASP A 196 -25.22 4.08 -5.29
CA ASP A 196 -26.33 4.24 -6.24
C ASP A 196 -27.36 3.12 -6.10
N VAL A 197 -26.94 1.86 -5.99
CA VAL A 197 -27.84 0.73 -5.74
C VAL A 197 -28.64 0.95 -4.47
N LEU A 198 -28.00 1.33 -3.37
CA LEU A 198 -28.68 1.54 -2.10
C LEU A 198 -29.60 2.77 -2.09
N LYS A 199 -29.31 3.80 -2.91
CA LYS A 199 -30.16 5.00 -3.03
C LYS A 199 -31.36 4.79 -3.97
N LEU A 200 -31.12 4.16 -5.12
CA LEU A 200 -32.11 4.04 -6.18
C LEU A 200 -33.05 2.85 -5.99
N PHE A 201 -32.62 1.81 -5.25
CA PHE A 201 -33.41 0.58 -5.08
C PHE A 201 -33.70 0.33 -3.58
N PRO A 202 -34.83 0.82 -3.09
CA PRO A 202 -35.22 0.72 -1.67
C PRO A 202 -35.22 -0.72 -1.13
N GLU A 203 -35.58 -1.70 -1.95
CA GLU A 203 -35.59 -3.11 -1.55
C GLU A 203 -34.20 -3.64 -1.27
N ALA A 204 -33.22 -3.28 -2.11
CA ALA A 204 -31.82 -3.61 -1.85
C ALA A 204 -31.32 -2.94 -0.56
N LYS A 205 -31.59 -1.63 -0.37
CA LYS A 205 -31.26 -0.90 0.86
C LYS A 205 -31.85 -1.60 2.10
N LYS A 206 -33.14 -1.91 2.08
CA LYS A 206 -33.85 -2.57 3.17
C LYS A 206 -33.22 -3.92 3.50
N LYS A 207 -32.97 -4.75 2.49
CA LYS A 207 -32.32 -6.06 2.63
C LYS A 207 -30.99 -5.96 3.41
N TYR A 208 -30.10 -5.05 3.05
CA TYR A 208 -28.80 -4.91 3.73
C TYR A 208 -28.92 -4.23 5.10
N GLN A 209 -29.86 -3.31 5.31
CA GLN A 209 -30.15 -2.75 6.62
C GLN A 209 -30.73 -3.78 7.59
N GLU A 210 -31.54 -4.72 7.12
CA GLU A 210 -32.08 -5.82 7.95
C GLU A 210 -31.01 -6.87 8.26
N LYS A 211 -30.12 -7.11 7.31
CA LYS A 211 -28.97 -8.01 7.49
C LYS A 211 -27.98 -7.44 8.49
N PHE A 212 -27.51 -6.22 8.30
CA PHE A 212 -26.45 -5.62 9.12
C PHE A 212 -27.01 -4.71 10.20
N LYS A 213 -27.34 -5.31 11.34
CA LYS A 213 -27.89 -4.58 12.50
C LYS A 213 -26.83 -3.83 13.30
N TYR A 214 -25.57 -4.28 13.24
CA TYR A 214 -24.41 -3.67 13.92
C TYR A 214 -23.32 -3.41 12.89
N ILE A 215 -22.88 -2.16 12.78
CA ILE A 215 -21.85 -1.74 11.85
C ILE A 215 -20.66 -1.17 12.64
N LEU A 216 -19.49 -1.71 12.41
CA LEU A 216 -18.26 -1.27 13.04
C LEU A 216 -17.27 -0.81 11.93
N VAL A 217 -16.70 0.36 12.09
CA VAL A 217 -15.76 0.92 11.10
C VAL A 217 -14.48 1.29 11.81
N ASP A 218 -13.37 0.68 11.40
CA ASP A 218 -12.02 1.03 11.84
C ASP A 218 -11.42 2.12 10.94
N GLU A 219 -10.48 2.90 11.46
CA GLU A 219 -9.79 4.01 10.79
C GLU A 219 -10.77 4.98 10.09
N PHE A 220 -11.87 5.32 10.78
CA PHE A 220 -12.97 6.12 10.20
C PHE A 220 -12.54 7.50 9.68
N GLN A 221 -11.44 8.07 10.22
CA GLN A 221 -10.87 9.33 9.75
C GLN A 221 -10.37 9.28 8.30
N ASP A 222 -10.07 8.08 7.77
CA ASP A 222 -9.57 7.93 6.40
C ASP A 222 -10.67 7.74 5.36
N THR A 223 -11.94 7.79 5.79
CA THR A 223 -13.07 7.61 4.86
C THR A 223 -13.25 8.81 3.94
N ASN A 224 -13.52 8.54 2.66
CA ASN A 224 -13.97 9.54 1.69
C ASN A 224 -15.48 9.76 1.77
N ILE A 225 -16.01 10.68 0.95
CA ILE A 225 -17.44 11.02 0.95
C ILE A 225 -18.30 9.79 0.58
N ALA A 226 -17.91 9.01 -0.45
CA ALA A 226 -18.66 7.84 -0.88
C ALA A 226 -18.69 6.74 0.20
N GLN A 227 -17.57 6.49 0.87
CA GLN A 227 -17.48 5.51 1.96
C GLN A 227 -18.31 5.95 3.18
N ASN A 228 -18.26 7.22 3.53
CA ASN A 228 -19.08 7.77 4.61
C ASN A 228 -20.56 7.66 4.27
N GLU A 229 -20.97 8.02 3.06
CA GLU A 229 -22.37 7.91 2.62
C GLU A 229 -22.86 6.46 2.65
N LEU A 230 -22.02 5.51 2.20
CA LEU A 230 -22.33 4.08 2.29
C LEU A 230 -22.64 3.64 3.73
N VAL A 231 -21.79 4.04 4.67
CA VAL A 231 -21.96 3.71 6.10
C VAL A 231 -23.23 4.35 6.66
N MET A 232 -23.52 5.61 6.27
CA MET A 232 -24.75 6.31 6.69
C MET A 232 -26.00 5.59 6.19
N LEU A 233 -26.06 5.23 4.89
CA LEU A 233 -27.18 4.49 4.29
C LEU A 233 -27.43 3.15 4.97
N LEU A 234 -26.38 2.39 5.26
CA LEU A 234 -26.52 1.09 5.92
C LEU A 234 -26.96 1.22 7.38
N SER A 235 -26.50 2.24 8.10
CA SER A 235 -26.80 2.42 9.54
C SER A 235 -28.09 3.19 9.84
N GLU A 236 -28.72 3.79 8.84
CA GLU A 236 -29.87 4.70 9.01
C GLU A 236 -31.01 4.09 9.82
N ARG A 237 -31.33 2.81 9.59
CA ARG A 237 -32.45 2.14 10.24
C ARG A 237 -32.22 1.83 11.71
N HIS A 238 -31.08 1.25 12.04
CA HIS A 238 -30.78 0.75 13.39
C HIS A 238 -29.95 1.71 14.23
N LYS A 239 -29.20 2.62 13.61
CA LYS A 239 -28.29 3.58 14.25
C LYS A 239 -27.25 2.95 15.19
N ARG A 240 -27.02 1.64 15.07
CA ARG A 240 -26.05 0.88 15.87
C ARG A 240 -24.69 0.84 15.15
N ILE A 241 -24.13 2.02 14.98
CA ILE A 241 -22.82 2.22 14.37
C ILE A 241 -21.77 2.46 15.45
N CYS A 242 -20.58 1.89 15.27
CA CYS A 242 -19.37 2.17 16.04
C CYS A 242 -18.26 2.61 15.10
N ALA A 243 -18.00 3.89 15.03
CA ALA A 243 -16.89 4.46 14.30
C ALA A 243 -15.69 4.61 15.25
N VAL A 244 -14.54 4.04 14.87
CA VAL A 244 -13.28 4.14 15.61
C VAL A 244 -12.24 4.82 14.72
N GLY A 245 -11.56 5.82 15.25
CA GLY A 245 -10.56 6.54 14.47
C GLY A 245 -9.68 7.46 15.29
N ASP A 246 -8.71 8.03 14.62
CA ASP A 246 -7.78 9.01 15.12
C ASP A 246 -7.61 10.15 14.10
N ASP A 247 -8.22 11.28 14.35
CA ASP A 247 -8.13 12.46 13.47
C ASP A 247 -6.68 12.93 13.26
N ASP A 248 -5.79 12.70 14.24
CA ASP A 248 -4.36 12.98 14.13
C ASP A 248 -3.62 11.96 13.23
N GLN A 249 -4.28 10.92 12.74
CA GLN A 249 -3.75 9.94 11.79
C GLN A 249 -4.44 10.00 10.41
N ASN A 250 -5.18 11.05 10.09
CA ASN A 250 -5.70 11.27 8.74
C ASN A 250 -4.56 11.72 7.82
N ILE A 251 -4.11 10.83 6.93
CA ILE A 251 -2.96 11.02 6.03
C ILE A 251 -3.26 10.58 4.58
N TYR A 252 -4.54 10.48 4.20
CA TYR A 252 -4.97 10.02 2.89
C TYR A 252 -5.90 11.02 2.17
N SER A 253 -5.78 12.34 2.45
CA SER A 253 -6.58 13.35 1.76
C SER A 253 -6.35 13.34 0.25
N TRP A 254 -5.14 13.01 -0.19
CA TRP A 254 -4.82 12.79 -1.60
C TRP A 254 -5.53 11.59 -2.26
N ARG A 255 -6.18 10.71 -1.45
CA ARG A 255 -7.11 9.65 -1.88
C ARG A 255 -8.56 10.02 -1.63
N GLY A 256 -8.86 11.29 -1.35
CA GLY A 256 -10.20 11.76 -1.08
C GLY A 256 -10.67 11.55 0.36
N ALA A 257 -9.80 11.17 1.31
CA ALA A 257 -10.16 11.08 2.72
C ALA A 257 -10.60 12.47 3.23
N GLU A 258 -11.74 12.51 3.92
CA GLU A 258 -12.34 13.75 4.41
C GLU A 258 -12.35 13.74 5.95
N ILE A 259 -11.46 14.52 6.56
CA ILE A 259 -11.34 14.58 8.03
C ILE A 259 -12.64 15.02 8.71
N LYS A 260 -13.47 15.83 8.03
CA LYS A 260 -14.77 16.25 8.54
C LYS A 260 -15.71 15.08 8.84
N ASN A 261 -15.53 13.91 8.19
CA ASN A 261 -16.34 12.74 8.46
C ASN A 261 -16.28 12.30 9.93
N ILE A 262 -15.08 12.35 10.55
CA ILE A 262 -14.91 12.00 11.96
C ILE A 262 -15.16 13.18 12.88
N ILE A 263 -14.82 14.42 12.46
CA ILE A 263 -15.04 15.62 13.27
C ILE A 263 -16.52 15.86 13.46
N ASP A 264 -17.34 15.74 12.40
CA ASP A 264 -18.76 16.07 12.39
C ASP A 264 -19.68 14.85 12.66
N PHE A 265 -19.11 13.71 13.04
CA PHE A 265 -19.85 12.46 13.24
C PHE A 265 -20.99 12.62 14.27
N ASP A 266 -20.70 13.27 15.38
CA ASP A 266 -21.66 13.53 16.46
C ASP A 266 -22.78 14.49 16.06
N GLY A 267 -22.58 15.32 15.04
CA GLY A 267 -23.62 16.14 14.44
C GLY A 267 -24.61 15.35 13.56
N LYS A 268 -24.17 14.24 12.97
CA LYS A 268 -25.00 13.41 12.06
C LYS A 268 -25.95 12.48 12.80
N PHE A 269 -25.59 12.02 14.00
CA PHE A 269 -26.42 11.15 14.81
C PHE A 269 -26.77 11.82 16.14
N LYS A 270 -28.06 12.07 16.38
CA LYS A 270 -28.55 12.46 17.72
C LYS A 270 -28.20 11.34 18.71
N ASP A 271 -27.84 11.68 19.94
CA ASP A 271 -27.48 10.75 21.01
C ASP A 271 -26.16 9.97 20.80
N THR A 272 -25.27 10.46 19.94
CA THR A 272 -23.92 9.87 19.79
C THR A 272 -23.16 9.92 21.13
N VAL A 273 -22.63 8.77 21.50
CA VAL A 273 -21.71 8.67 22.64
C VAL A 273 -20.29 8.81 22.10
N VAL A 274 -19.53 9.77 22.64
CA VAL A 274 -18.12 9.97 22.28
C VAL A 274 -17.24 9.48 23.41
N ILE A 275 -16.31 8.56 23.13
CA ILE A 275 -15.36 8.00 24.08
C ILE A 275 -13.94 8.25 23.59
N LYS A 276 -13.06 8.82 24.44
CA LYS A 276 -11.65 9.02 24.13
C LYS A 276 -10.81 7.91 24.72
N LEU A 277 -9.90 7.34 23.93
CA LEU A 277 -8.89 6.37 24.35
C LEU A 277 -7.53 7.05 24.26
N GLU A 278 -7.00 7.49 25.41
CA GLU A 278 -5.78 8.29 25.50
C GLU A 278 -4.60 7.51 26.07
N GLN A 279 -4.85 6.35 26.72
CA GLN A 279 -3.80 5.50 27.23
C GLN A 279 -3.13 4.72 26.09
N ASN A 280 -1.84 4.95 25.88
CA ASN A 280 -1.02 4.26 24.88
C ASN A 280 -0.30 3.07 25.52
N TYR A 281 -0.30 1.94 24.81
CA TYR A 281 0.34 0.68 25.25
C TYR A 281 1.56 0.30 24.39
N ARG A 282 1.93 1.15 23.44
CA ARG A 282 2.97 0.87 22.44
C ARG A 282 4.30 1.49 22.80
N SER A 283 4.31 2.79 22.97
CA SER A 283 5.52 3.62 23.00
C SER A 283 5.91 4.05 24.39
N THR A 284 7.19 4.39 24.57
CA THR A 284 7.71 5.04 25.78
C THR A 284 7.19 6.48 25.91
N GLN A 285 7.27 7.04 27.12
CA GLN A 285 6.72 8.37 27.43
C GLN A 285 7.40 9.50 26.60
N ASN A 286 8.74 9.42 26.42
CA ASN A 286 9.48 10.43 25.66
C ASN A 286 9.06 10.49 24.20
N ILE A 287 8.80 9.33 23.58
CA ILE A 287 8.27 9.27 22.19
C ILE A 287 6.88 9.92 22.14
N LEU A 288 6.01 9.63 23.11
CA LEU A 288 4.66 10.21 23.13
C LEU A 288 4.69 11.71 23.39
N ASN A 289 5.56 12.18 24.26
CA ASN A 289 5.72 13.61 24.49
C ASN A 289 6.16 14.32 23.21
N ALA A 290 7.15 13.81 22.49
CA ALA A 290 7.59 14.36 21.22
C ALA A 290 6.44 14.38 20.19
N ALA A 291 5.71 13.27 20.05
CA ALA A 291 4.56 13.16 19.15
C ALA A 291 3.44 14.14 19.51
N ASN A 292 3.11 14.27 20.80
CA ASN A 292 2.11 15.24 21.28
C ASN A 292 2.50 16.69 20.95
N PHE A 293 3.79 17.05 21.10
CA PHE A 293 4.27 18.39 20.76
C PHE A 293 4.18 18.67 19.26
N ILE A 294 4.59 17.72 18.41
CA ILE A 294 4.47 17.87 16.96
C ILE A 294 3.01 18.13 16.60
N ILE A 295 2.10 17.23 17.00
CA ILE A 295 0.70 17.30 16.55
C ILE A 295 -0.09 18.43 17.18
N SER A 296 0.34 19.01 18.29
CA SER A 296 -0.33 20.13 18.93
C SER A 296 -0.31 21.43 18.10
N ASN A 297 0.54 21.51 17.08
CA ASN A 297 0.61 22.62 16.14
C ASN A 297 -0.48 22.57 15.04
N ASN A 298 -1.31 21.51 14.99
CA ASN A 298 -2.49 21.45 14.14
C ASN A 298 -3.71 22.02 14.86
N GLU A 299 -4.53 22.82 14.15
CA GLU A 299 -5.72 23.46 14.71
C GLU A 299 -6.98 22.59 14.55
N ASN A 300 -7.14 21.95 13.37
CA ASN A 300 -8.32 21.15 13.04
C ASN A 300 -8.24 19.75 13.63
N ARG A 301 -8.54 19.60 14.94
CA ARG A 301 -8.46 18.30 15.64
C ARG A 301 -9.41 18.19 16.83
N LYS A 302 -9.81 16.98 17.18
CA LYS A 302 -10.47 16.67 18.46
C LYS A 302 -9.40 16.50 19.55
N HIS A 303 -9.29 17.47 20.44
CA HIS A 303 -8.25 17.50 21.47
C HIS A 303 -8.21 16.23 22.30
N LYS A 304 -7.05 15.57 22.29
CA LYS A 304 -6.66 14.43 23.11
C LYS A 304 -5.19 14.53 23.45
N LYS A 305 -4.77 13.91 24.55
CA LYS A 305 -3.38 13.87 25.00
C LYS A 305 -3.01 12.43 25.32
N LEU A 306 -2.09 11.87 24.54
CA LEU A 306 -1.60 10.52 24.79
C LEU A 306 -0.73 10.48 26.04
N TRP A 307 -0.95 9.45 26.86
CA TRP A 307 -0.14 9.12 28.03
C TRP A 307 0.08 7.62 28.10
N THR A 308 1.09 7.17 28.86
CA THR A 308 1.42 5.75 28.99
C THR A 308 1.88 5.43 30.40
N GLU A 309 1.75 4.16 30.80
CA GLU A 309 2.39 3.58 31.99
C GLU A 309 3.75 2.94 31.66
N ASN A 310 4.13 2.93 30.36
CA ASN A 310 5.46 2.48 29.97
C ASN A 310 6.52 3.46 30.51
N PRO A 311 7.78 3.02 30.73
CA PRO A 311 8.85 3.89 31.22
C PRO A 311 9.10 5.09 30.28
N ASP A 312 9.80 6.11 30.78
CA ASP A 312 10.17 7.30 29.99
C ASP A 312 10.91 6.93 28.70
N GLY A 313 11.77 5.92 28.77
CA GLY A 313 12.54 5.46 27.62
C GLY A 313 13.63 6.43 27.19
N GLU A 314 14.24 6.17 26.05
CA GLU A 314 15.25 7.05 25.47
C GLU A 314 14.61 8.29 24.84
N MET A 315 15.31 9.43 24.92
CA MET A 315 14.92 10.64 24.18
C MET A 315 14.98 10.41 22.69
N VAL A 316 14.26 11.22 21.92
CA VAL A 316 14.36 11.22 20.46
C VAL A 316 15.74 11.70 20.02
N SER A 317 16.43 11.00 19.14
CA SER A 317 17.71 11.45 18.57
C SER A 317 17.49 12.24 17.30
N LYS A 318 18.21 13.37 17.16
CA LYS A 318 18.34 14.10 15.88
C LYS A 318 19.78 14.05 15.37
N TYR A 319 19.92 13.93 14.05
CA TYR A 319 21.21 13.98 13.37
C TYR A 319 21.12 14.81 12.10
N ILE A 320 22.09 15.68 11.87
CA ILE A 320 22.19 16.52 10.67
C ILE A 320 23.46 16.12 9.94
N ALA A 321 23.30 15.36 8.86
CA ALA A 321 24.39 14.91 8.03
C ALA A 321 24.82 15.99 7.03
N PRO A 322 26.11 16.05 6.63
CA PRO A 322 26.55 16.91 5.53
C PRO A 322 25.93 16.51 4.18
N ASP A 323 25.73 15.22 3.94
CA ASP A 323 25.13 14.68 2.72
C ASP A 323 24.32 13.39 2.98
N GLU A 324 23.62 12.89 1.96
CA GLU A 324 22.78 11.69 2.01
C GLU A 324 23.57 10.42 2.38
N LYS A 325 24.82 10.31 1.96
CA LYS A 325 25.65 9.11 2.22
C LYS A 325 26.04 9.02 3.68
N VAL A 326 26.39 10.16 4.27
CA VAL A 326 26.69 10.26 5.70
C VAL A 326 25.44 10.05 6.54
N GLU A 327 24.25 10.49 6.06
CA GLU A 327 22.97 10.20 6.71
C GLU A 327 22.72 8.69 6.78
N VAL A 328 22.89 7.99 5.66
CA VAL A 328 22.70 6.52 5.62
C VAL A 328 23.75 5.80 6.46
N ASP A 329 25.00 6.24 6.45
CA ASP A 329 26.07 5.69 7.30
C ASP A 329 25.71 5.81 8.79
N PHE A 330 25.21 6.98 9.22
CA PHE A 330 24.69 7.17 10.58
C PHE A 330 23.58 6.17 10.94
N VAL A 331 22.61 5.97 10.04
CA VAL A 331 21.52 4.99 10.24
C VAL A 331 22.10 3.59 10.45
N VAL A 332 22.98 3.15 9.58
CA VAL A 332 23.54 1.78 9.63
C VAL A 332 24.42 1.59 10.86
N ARG A 333 25.28 2.55 11.19
CA ARG A 333 26.10 2.48 12.43
C ARG A 333 25.25 2.33 13.69
N ASN A 334 24.14 3.05 13.76
CA ASN A 334 23.21 2.91 14.91
C ASN A 334 22.50 1.56 14.91
N ILE A 335 22.08 1.02 13.75
CA ILE A 335 21.51 -0.32 13.65
C ILE A 335 22.50 -1.36 14.18
N GLU A 336 23.72 -1.34 13.70
CA GLU A 336 24.79 -2.26 14.15
C GLU A 336 25.09 -2.13 15.65
N LYS A 337 25.13 -0.90 16.15
CA LYS A 337 25.28 -0.62 17.59
C LYS A 337 24.16 -1.30 18.41
N TYR A 338 22.90 -1.12 18.02
CA TYR A 338 21.76 -1.70 18.74
C TYR A 338 21.70 -3.23 18.61
N ILE A 339 22.11 -3.80 17.48
CA ILE A 339 22.25 -5.25 17.32
C ILE A 339 23.29 -5.78 18.29
N LYS A 340 24.46 -5.12 18.37
CA LYS A 340 25.59 -5.54 19.22
C LYS A 340 25.33 -5.32 20.72
N GLU A 341 24.79 -4.16 21.08
CA GLU A 341 24.65 -3.76 22.50
C GLU A 341 23.32 -4.17 23.13
N LYS A 342 22.24 -4.21 22.34
CA LYS A 342 20.87 -4.49 22.83
C LYS A 342 20.26 -5.78 22.29
N ASN A 343 21.07 -6.62 21.63
CA ASN A 343 20.65 -7.91 21.05
C ASN A 343 19.41 -7.82 20.14
N LYS A 344 19.28 -6.71 19.40
CA LYS A 344 18.21 -6.52 18.41
C LYS A 344 18.52 -7.30 17.14
N LYS A 345 17.48 -7.55 16.33
CA LYS A 345 17.58 -8.18 15.00
C LYS A 345 17.24 -7.16 13.93
N TYR A 346 17.67 -7.36 12.68
CA TYR A 346 17.34 -6.43 11.58
C TYR A 346 15.85 -6.15 11.46
N LYS A 347 14.97 -7.11 11.69
CA LYS A 347 13.52 -6.95 11.66
C LYS A 347 12.95 -6.01 12.74
N ASP A 348 13.75 -5.67 13.77
CA ASP A 348 13.35 -4.75 14.85
C ASP A 348 13.51 -3.28 14.45
N PHE A 349 14.09 -3.02 13.26
CA PHE A 349 14.35 -1.69 12.74
C PHE A 349 13.51 -1.39 11.51
N ALA A 350 13.02 -0.16 11.41
CA ALA A 350 12.43 0.37 10.21
C ALA A 350 13.06 1.72 9.83
N VAL A 351 13.30 1.92 8.54
CA VAL A 351 13.71 3.19 7.96
C VAL A 351 12.55 3.73 7.15
N PHE A 352 12.02 4.86 7.58
CA PHE A 352 10.91 5.55 6.94
C PHE A 352 11.40 6.76 6.15
N TYR A 353 10.81 6.95 5.00
CA TYR A 353 11.07 8.09 4.13
C TYR A 353 9.77 8.64 3.55
N ARG A 354 9.81 9.88 3.05
CA ARG A 354 8.62 10.54 2.49
C ARG A 354 8.29 10.05 1.08
N THR A 355 9.29 9.79 0.26
CA THR A 355 9.14 9.35 -1.13
C THR A 355 10.02 8.14 -1.43
N ASN A 356 9.57 7.26 -2.34
CA ASN A 356 10.32 6.07 -2.75
C ASN A 356 11.68 6.40 -3.38
N ALA A 357 11.86 7.60 -3.94
CA ALA A 357 13.16 7.99 -4.50
C ALA A 357 14.30 7.99 -3.45
N GLN A 358 13.97 8.23 -2.18
CA GLN A 358 14.93 8.26 -1.08
C GLN A 358 15.46 6.86 -0.71
N SER A 359 14.72 5.78 -1.05
CA SER A 359 15.17 4.42 -0.73
C SER A 359 16.48 4.05 -1.44
N ARG A 360 16.73 4.62 -2.62
CA ARG A 360 17.85 4.24 -3.47
C ARG A 360 19.21 4.39 -2.76
N ALA A 361 19.46 5.50 -2.09
CA ALA A 361 20.72 5.73 -1.37
C ALA A 361 20.90 4.70 -0.24
N VAL A 362 19.81 4.38 0.47
CA VAL A 362 19.81 3.37 1.53
C VAL A 362 20.07 1.98 0.95
N GLU A 363 19.38 1.61 -0.13
CA GLU A 363 19.54 0.32 -0.80
C GLU A 363 20.97 0.09 -1.29
N GLU A 364 21.54 1.07 -2.01
CA GLU A 364 22.91 0.98 -2.51
C GLU A 364 23.94 0.76 -1.38
N TYR A 365 23.72 1.39 -0.23
CA TYR A 365 24.58 1.22 0.93
C TYR A 365 24.41 -0.16 1.57
N LEU A 366 23.17 -0.62 1.79
CA LEU A 366 22.87 -1.91 2.40
C LEU A 366 23.39 -3.09 1.55
N VAL A 367 23.26 -2.99 0.23
CA VAL A 367 23.82 -3.99 -0.70
C VAL A 367 25.35 -4.08 -0.56
N ARG A 368 26.04 -2.93 -0.49
CA ARG A 368 27.51 -2.90 -0.31
C ARG A 368 27.97 -3.53 1.01
N GLN A 369 27.16 -3.39 2.06
CA GLN A 369 27.46 -3.92 3.40
C GLN A 369 26.91 -5.31 3.63
N ASN A 370 26.26 -5.95 2.63
CA ASN A 370 25.60 -7.24 2.74
C ASN A 370 24.56 -7.31 3.89
N ILE A 371 23.86 -6.20 4.15
CA ILE A 371 22.80 -6.13 5.16
C ILE A 371 21.49 -6.58 4.54
N PRO A 372 20.79 -7.59 5.13
CA PRO A 372 19.50 -8.04 4.62
C PRO A 372 18.42 -6.97 4.83
N TYR A 373 17.67 -6.64 3.79
CA TYR A 373 16.58 -5.66 3.85
C TYR A 373 15.38 -6.09 3.01
N LYS A 374 14.23 -5.48 3.30
CA LYS A 374 12.99 -5.59 2.52
C LYS A 374 12.40 -4.21 2.29
N ILE A 375 11.97 -3.93 1.05
CA ILE A 375 11.28 -2.70 0.66
C ILE A 375 9.80 -3.00 0.53
N TYR A 376 8.99 -2.18 1.20
CA TYR A 376 7.55 -2.21 1.06
C TYR A 376 7.06 -0.94 0.34
N GLY A 377 6.31 -1.14 -0.77
CA GLY A 377 5.87 -0.05 -1.65
C GLY A 377 6.76 0.16 -2.88
N GLY A 378 7.59 -0.84 -3.23
CA GLY A 378 8.32 -0.91 -4.50
C GLY A 378 7.45 -1.38 -5.66
N LEU A 379 8.05 -1.94 -6.72
CA LEU A 379 7.32 -2.59 -7.81
C LEU A 379 6.54 -3.79 -7.26
N ARG A 380 5.21 -3.70 -7.32
CA ARG A 380 4.32 -4.75 -6.81
C ARG A 380 4.52 -6.06 -7.55
N PHE A 381 4.40 -7.18 -6.86
CA PHE A 381 4.42 -8.52 -7.47
C PHE A 381 3.42 -8.62 -8.62
N TYR A 382 2.20 -8.13 -8.40
CA TYR A 382 1.12 -8.16 -9.40
C TYR A 382 1.29 -7.15 -10.54
N ASP A 383 2.21 -6.17 -10.44
CA ASP A 383 2.54 -5.23 -11.50
C ASP A 383 3.61 -5.76 -12.46
N ARG A 384 4.26 -6.89 -12.13
CA ARG A 384 5.22 -7.54 -13.00
C ARG A 384 4.56 -8.00 -14.29
N LYS A 385 5.27 -7.81 -15.42
CA LYS A 385 4.72 -8.04 -16.77
C LYS A 385 4.10 -9.43 -16.93
N GLU A 386 4.85 -10.47 -16.55
CA GLU A 386 4.43 -11.86 -16.67
C GLU A 386 3.20 -12.20 -15.81
N ILE A 387 3.09 -11.58 -14.65
CA ILE A 387 1.94 -11.74 -13.76
C ILE A 387 0.71 -11.06 -14.36
N LYS A 388 0.86 -9.80 -14.81
CA LYS A 388 -0.23 -9.07 -15.51
C LYS A 388 -0.68 -9.78 -16.78
N ASP A 389 0.22 -10.43 -17.51
CA ASP A 389 -0.15 -11.21 -18.70
C ASP A 389 -1.04 -12.41 -18.29
N MET A 390 -0.71 -13.13 -17.21
CA MET A 390 -1.54 -14.23 -16.71
C MET A 390 -2.88 -13.74 -16.17
N LEU A 391 -2.89 -12.66 -15.40
CA LEU A 391 -4.13 -12.06 -14.90
C LEU A 391 -5.02 -11.59 -16.06
N ALA A 392 -4.45 -11.03 -17.13
CA ALA A 392 -5.22 -10.63 -18.31
C ALA A 392 -5.84 -11.84 -19.04
N TYR A 393 -5.14 -12.99 -19.12
CA TYR A 393 -5.77 -14.22 -19.59
C TYR A 393 -6.95 -14.61 -18.72
N MET A 394 -6.78 -14.62 -17.41
CA MET A 394 -7.84 -14.99 -16.48
C MET A 394 -9.02 -14.02 -16.53
N LYS A 395 -8.76 -12.68 -16.62
CA LYS A 395 -9.79 -11.65 -16.79
C LYS A 395 -10.59 -11.86 -18.09
N LEU A 396 -9.91 -12.16 -19.20
CA LEU A 396 -10.59 -12.41 -20.48
C LEU A 396 -11.41 -13.72 -20.47
N ILE A 397 -10.93 -14.76 -19.77
CA ILE A 397 -11.67 -16.01 -19.56
C ILE A 397 -12.96 -15.71 -18.76
N ALA A 398 -12.88 -14.92 -17.68
CA ALA A 398 -14.01 -14.52 -16.85
C ALA A 398 -14.98 -13.59 -17.58
N ASN A 399 -14.46 -12.62 -18.33
CA ASN A 399 -15.23 -11.62 -19.04
C ASN A 399 -14.73 -11.43 -20.49
N PRO A 400 -15.37 -12.06 -21.50
CA PRO A 400 -14.99 -11.91 -22.91
C PRO A 400 -15.10 -10.50 -23.50
N LYS A 401 -15.79 -9.58 -22.81
CA LYS A 401 -15.95 -8.20 -23.22
C LYS A 401 -14.81 -7.29 -22.75
N ASP A 402 -13.83 -7.82 -22.00
CA ASP A 402 -12.69 -7.06 -21.51
C ASP A 402 -11.69 -6.73 -22.60
N VAL A 403 -11.83 -5.53 -23.17
CA VAL A 403 -11.00 -5.01 -24.26
C VAL A 403 -9.55 -4.79 -23.84
N VAL A 404 -9.30 -4.40 -22.58
CA VAL A 404 -7.95 -4.11 -22.10
C VAL A 404 -7.14 -5.41 -22.02
N SER A 405 -7.70 -6.42 -21.40
CA SER A 405 -7.06 -7.74 -21.30
C SER A 405 -6.92 -8.40 -22.68
N LEU A 406 -7.92 -8.32 -23.55
CA LEU A 406 -7.87 -8.85 -24.91
C LEU A 406 -6.70 -8.26 -25.70
N VAL A 407 -6.58 -6.94 -25.74
CA VAL A 407 -5.51 -6.26 -26.48
C VAL A 407 -4.15 -6.55 -25.88
N ARG A 408 -4.06 -6.70 -24.57
CA ARG A 408 -2.81 -7.06 -23.89
C ARG A 408 -2.28 -8.43 -24.33
N ILE A 409 -3.13 -9.47 -24.33
CA ILE A 409 -2.69 -10.86 -24.52
C ILE A 409 -2.84 -11.41 -25.93
N VAL A 410 -3.53 -10.75 -26.83
CA VAL A 410 -3.79 -11.26 -28.18
C VAL A 410 -2.52 -11.66 -28.93
N ASN A 411 -1.40 -11.00 -28.65
CA ASN A 411 -0.09 -11.30 -29.24
C ASN A 411 0.99 -11.69 -28.21
N VAL A 412 0.58 -12.19 -27.06
CA VAL A 412 1.46 -12.67 -25.97
C VAL A 412 1.04 -14.09 -25.57
N PRO A 413 1.85 -15.12 -25.82
CA PRO A 413 3.06 -15.20 -26.66
C PRO A 413 2.84 -14.74 -28.12
N ARG A 414 3.92 -14.51 -28.86
CA ARG A 414 3.85 -13.94 -30.21
C ARG A 414 3.00 -14.81 -31.17
N ARG A 415 1.88 -14.25 -31.66
CA ARG A 415 0.94 -14.89 -32.61
C ARG A 415 0.91 -14.20 -33.97
N LYS A 416 1.77 -13.18 -34.18
CA LYS A 416 1.77 -12.35 -35.42
C LYS A 416 0.44 -11.62 -35.66
N ILE A 417 -0.30 -11.31 -34.58
CA ILE A 417 -1.45 -10.41 -34.57
C ILE A 417 -0.93 -9.05 -34.11
N GLY A 418 -0.53 -8.21 -35.06
CA GLY A 418 0.18 -6.96 -34.77
C GLY A 418 -0.75 -5.76 -34.57
N LYS A 419 -0.14 -4.62 -34.21
CA LYS A 419 -0.85 -3.34 -34.00
C LYS A 419 -1.67 -2.90 -35.21
N THR A 420 -1.20 -3.18 -36.42
CA THR A 420 -1.91 -2.86 -37.66
C THR A 420 -3.24 -3.60 -37.77
N THR A 421 -3.26 -4.90 -37.46
CA THR A 421 -4.49 -5.71 -37.47
C THR A 421 -5.47 -5.18 -36.42
N ILE A 422 -4.99 -4.85 -35.21
CA ILE A 422 -5.81 -4.26 -34.15
C ILE A 422 -6.41 -2.93 -34.61
N ALA A 423 -5.61 -2.05 -35.21
CA ALA A 423 -6.10 -0.76 -35.72
C ALA A 423 -7.17 -0.91 -36.83
N VAL A 424 -7.05 -1.93 -37.69
CA VAL A 424 -8.08 -2.25 -38.69
C VAL A 424 -9.39 -2.66 -38.00
N ILE A 425 -9.32 -3.53 -36.98
CA ILE A 425 -10.50 -3.95 -36.24
C ILE A 425 -11.14 -2.76 -35.49
N GLU A 426 -10.34 -1.90 -34.87
CA GLU A 426 -10.85 -0.69 -34.21
C GLU A 426 -11.56 0.24 -35.17
N LYS A 427 -10.99 0.47 -36.37
CA LYS A 427 -11.60 1.29 -37.40
C LYS A 427 -12.92 0.68 -37.91
N TYR A 428 -12.96 -0.64 -38.07
CA TYR A 428 -14.17 -1.35 -38.49
C TYR A 428 -15.25 -1.27 -37.42
N ALA A 429 -14.90 -1.51 -36.17
CA ALA A 429 -15.81 -1.42 -35.03
C ALA A 429 -16.49 -0.04 -34.95
N ARG A 430 -15.71 1.04 -35.04
CA ARG A 430 -16.23 2.42 -35.05
C ARG A 430 -17.18 2.67 -36.23
N LYS A 431 -16.78 2.24 -37.45
CA LYS A 431 -17.58 2.46 -38.65
C LYS A 431 -18.96 1.77 -38.59
N ASN A 432 -19.03 0.63 -37.89
CA ASN A 432 -20.24 -0.19 -37.81
C ASN A 432 -20.96 -0.09 -36.45
N ASN A 433 -20.60 0.87 -35.62
CA ASN A 433 -21.21 1.08 -34.29
C ASN A 433 -21.14 -0.16 -33.35
N MET A 434 -20.07 -0.95 -33.49
CA MET A 434 -19.81 -2.17 -32.70
C MET A 434 -18.77 -1.90 -31.65
N THR A 435 -18.77 -2.70 -30.60
CA THR A 435 -17.64 -2.75 -29.66
C THR A 435 -16.41 -3.39 -30.32
N PHE A 436 -15.21 -3.11 -29.76
CA PHE A 436 -13.98 -3.74 -30.26
C PHE A 436 -14.05 -5.27 -30.17
N CYS A 437 -14.56 -5.79 -29.06
CA CYS A 437 -14.69 -7.23 -28.85
C CYS A 437 -15.65 -7.87 -29.85
N GLU A 438 -16.80 -7.28 -30.12
CA GLU A 438 -17.74 -7.77 -31.14
C GLU A 438 -17.09 -7.82 -32.51
N ALA A 439 -16.38 -6.75 -32.91
CA ALA A 439 -15.65 -6.72 -34.16
C ALA A 439 -14.51 -7.74 -34.22
N PHE A 440 -13.81 -7.94 -33.09
CA PHE A 440 -12.73 -8.92 -32.97
C PHE A 440 -13.25 -10.36 -33.13
N TYR A 441 -14.31 -10.70 -32.40
CA TYR A 441 -14.92 -12.05 -32.47
C TYR A 441 -15.58 -12.30 -33.83
N ASN A 442 -16.02 -11.26 -34.54
CA ASN A 442 -16.56 -11.34 -35.92
C ASN A 442 -15.53 -10.95 -36.98
N SER A 443 -14.23 -11.12 -36.73
CA SER A 443 -13.14 -10.70 -37.61
C SER A 443 -13.21 -11.32 -39.03
N GLU A 444 -13.87 -12.43 -39.21
CA GLU A 444 -14.14 -13.04 -40.53
C GLU A 444 -14.89 -12.09 -41.48
N SER A 445 -15.80 -11.29 -40.96
CA SER A 445 -16.60 -10.34 -41.74
C SER A 445 -15.84 -9.06 -42.13
N ILE A 446 -14.60 -8.85 -41.65
CA ILE A 446 -13.82 -7.65 -41.92
C ILE A 446 -12.98 -7.84 -43.22
N PRO A 447 -13.32 -7.14 -44.32
CA PRO A 447 -12.62 -7.35 -45.59
C PRO A 447 -11.15 -6.93 -45.58
N ALA A 448 -10.81 -5.93 -44.77
CA ALA A 448 -9.47 -5.35 -44.68
C ALA A 448 -8.46 -6.20 -43.89
N ILE A 449 -8.87 -7.33 -43.32
CA ILE A 449 -8.00 -8.28 -42.61
C ILE A 449 -7.62 -9.42 -43.57
N SER A 450 -6.32 -9.72 -43.69
CA SER A 450 -5.83 -10.83 -44.50
C SER A 450 -6.29 -12.21 -43.96
N THR A 451 -6.48 -13.18 -44.86
CA THR A 451 -6.89 -14.56 -44.49
C THR A 451 -6.00 -15.16 -43.42
N ASN A 452 -4.67 -15.03 -43.54
CA ASN A 452 -3.72 -15.51 -42.52
C ASN A 452 -3.91 -14.82 -41.15
N ALA A 453 -4.30 -13.56 -41.10
CA ALA A 453 -4.56 -12.86 -39.85
C ALA A 453 -5.89 -13.32 -39.25
N LYS A 454 -6.92 -13.55 -40.05
CA LYS A 454 -8.21 -14.12 -39.64
C LYS A 454 -8.03 -15.50 -39.02
N GLU A 455 -7.28 -16.38 -39.66
CA GLU A 455 -6.96 -17.73 -39.09
C GLU A 455 -6.27 -17.66 -37.73
N ARG A 456 -5.33 -16.71 -37.55
CA ARG A 456 -4.64 -16.53 -36.28
C ARG A 456 -5.58 -15.99 -35.18
N ILE A 457 -6.45 -15.08 -35.53
CA ILE A 457 -7.48 -14.55 -34.64
C ILE A 457 -8.42 -15.68 -34.23
N ASN A 458 -8.91 -16.49 -35.18
CA ASN A 458 -9.80 -17.62 -34.88
C ASN A 458 -9.15 -18.67 -33.98
N LYS A 459 -7.87 -19.00 -34.23
CA LYS A 459 -7.10 -19.87 -33.34
C LYS A 459 -7.02 -19.32 -31.92
N PHE A 460 -6.83 -18.02 -31.78
CA PHE A 460 -6.81 -17.36 -30.47
C PHE A 460 -8.19 -17.39 -29.82
N ILE A 461 -9.26 -17.09 -30.55
CA ILE A 461 -10.65 -17.14 -30.05
C ILE A 461 -10.98 -18.56 -29.55
N SER A 462 -10.67 -19.59 -30.37
CA SER A 462 -10.88 -20.99 -30.00
C SER A 462 -10.09 -21.39 -28.75
N LEU A 463 -8.86 -20.88 -28.60
CA LEU A 463 -8.05 -21.12 -27.41
C LEU A 463 -8.69 -20.52 -26.14
N ILE A 464 -9.22 -19.29 -26.24
CA ILE A 464 -9.92 -18.66 -25.11
C ILE A 464 -11.21 -19.43 -24.77
N ALA A 465 -11.96 -19.91 -25.77
CA ALA A 465 -13.14 -20.75 -25.54
C ALA A 465 -12.80 -22.03 -24.76
N VAL A 466 -11.75 -22.75 -25.19
CA VAL A 466 -11.25 -23.95 -24.47
C VAL A 466 -10.86 -23.62 -23.01
N PHE A 467 -10.25 -22.47 -22.77
CA PHE A 467 -9.92 -22.06 -21.38
C PHE A 467 -11.15 -21.76 -20.56
N ARG A 468 -12.18 -21.17 -21.17
CA ARG A 468 -13.44 -20.89 -20.49
C ARG A 468 -14.15 -22.17 -20.09
N ASP A 469 -14.28 -23.13 -21.02
CA ASP A 469 -14.90 -24.42 -20.73
C ASP A 469 -14.12 -25.16 -19.61
N PHE A 470 -12.79 -25.11 -19.68
CA PHE A 470 -11.95 -25.70 -18.65
C PHE A 470 -12.11 -24.99 -17.27
N ALA A 471 -12.30 -23.70 -17.26
CA ALA A 471 -12.49 -22.93 -16.03
C ALA A 471 -13.83 -23.18 -15.34
N LEU A 472 -14.85 -23.68 -16.05
CA LEU A 472 -16.13 -24.10 -15.45
C LEU A 472 -15.97 -25.25 -14.46
N GLU A 473 -15.08 -26.20 -14.79
CA GLU A 473 -14.92 -27.47 -14.05
C GLU A 473 -13.72 -27.46 -13.07
N HIS A 474 -12.80 -26.49 -13.22
CA HIS A 474 -11.51 -26.56 -12.55
C HIS A 474 -11.18 -25.29 -11.74
N GLY A 475 -10.53 -25.49 -10.59
CA GLY A 475 -10.03 -24.40 -9.75
C GLY A 475 -8.90 -23.59 -10.39
N VAL A 476 -8.69 -22.37 -9.90
CA VAL A 476 -7.78 -21.33 -10.45
C VAL A 476 -6.37 -21.85 -10.74
N SER A 477 -5.79 -22.66 -9.85
CA SER A 477 -4.44 -23.20 -10.03
C SER A 477 -4.32 -24.13 -11.23
N LYS A 478 -5.37 -24.92 -11.54
CA LYS A 478 -5.42 -25.77 -12.74
C LYS A 478 -5.60 -24.92 -13.99
N VAL A 479 -6.44 -23.89 -13.94
CA VAL A 479 -6.66 -22.92 -15.03
C VAL A 479 -5.33 -22.22 -15.38
N LEU A 480 -4.58 -21.73 -14.41
CA LEU A 480 -3.26 -21.12 -14.62
C LEU A 480 -2.28 -22.07 -15.32
N LYS A 481 -2.18 -23.31 -14.85
CA LYS A 481 -1.33 -24.32 -15.50
C LYS A 481 -1.76 -24.64 -16.93
N ASN A 482 -3.07 -24.69 -17.19
CA ASN A 482 -3.60 -24.92 -18.52
C ASN A 482 -3.26 -23.75 -19.47
N ILE A 483 -3.37 -22.49 -18.99
CA ILE A 483 -2.93 -21.31 -19.75
C ILE A 483 -1.44 -21.45 -20.11
N TRP A 484 -0.55 -21.76 -19.15
CA TRP A 484 0.89 -21.90 -19.42
C TRP A 484 1.20 -22.93 -20.50
N SER A 485 0.59 -24.14 -20.36
CA SER A 485 0.87 -25.26 -21.26
C SER A 485 0.33 -25.03 -22.67
N LYS A 486 -0.92 -24.58 -22.79
CA LYS A 486 -1.59 -24.43 -24.09
C LYS A 486 -1.12 -23.19 -24.87
N THR A 487 -0.77 -22.11 -24.17
CA THR A 487 -0.21 -20.91 -24.82
C THR A 487 1.25 -21.06 -25.20
N GLY A 488 1.99 -21.96 -24.53
CA GLY A 488 3.43 -22.09 -24.67
C GLY A 488 4.24 -20.98 -23.99
N TYR A 489 3.63 -20.17 -23.12
CA TYR A 489 4.27 -19.02 -22.46
C TYR A 489 5.52 -19.45 -21.65
N MET A 490 5.41 -20.52 -20.86
CA MET A 490 6.55 -21.06 -20.12
C MET A 490 7.67 -21.54 -21.04
N LYS A 491 7.33 -22.23 -22.13
CA LYS A 491 8.32 -22.71 -23.11
C LYS A 491 9.06 -21.57 -23.81
N GLU A 492 8.39 -20.42 -24.05
CA GLU A 492 9.03 -19.24 -24.61
C GLU A 492 10.08 -18.68 -23.64
N LEU A 493 9.75 -18.54 -22.36
CA LEU A 493 10.68 -18.08 -21.33
C LEU A 493 11.85 -19.06 -21.12
N GLU A 494 11.60 -20.36 -21.12
CA GLU A 494 12.65 -21.38 -21.02
C GLU A 494 13.64 -21.32 -22.21
N ARG A 495 13.16 -20.98 -23.40
CA ARG A 495 14.01 -20.80 -24.61
C ARG A 495 14.84 -19.52 -24.58
N GLU A 496 14.36 -18.47 -23.93
CA GLU A 496 15.11 -17.21 -23.77
C GLU A 496 16.38 -17.43 -22.96
N ASN A 497 16.38 -18.34 -21.98
CA ASN A 497 17.48 -18.77 -21.12
C ASN A 497 18.36 -17.60 -20.58
N THR A 498 17.73 -16.49 -20.23
CA THR A 498 18.35 -15.32 -19.61
C THR A 498 18.03 -15.28 -18.12
N ILE A 499 18.85 -14.56 -17.32
CA ILE A 499 18.58 -14.36 -15.90
C ILE A 499 17.20 -13.73 -15.70
N GLU A 500 16.83 -12.79 -16.56
CA GLU A 500 15.51 -12.15 -16.52
C GLU A 500 14.37 -13.15 -16.79
N ALA A 501 14.56 -14.06 -17.76
CA ALA A 501 13.56 -15.09 -18.06
C ALA A 501 13.42 -16.08 -16.91
N LEU A 502 14.52 -16.48 -16.26
CA LEU A 502 14.49 -17.33 -15.06
C LEU A 502 13.73 -16.65 -13.91
N ASN A 503 13.98 -15.36 -13.65
CA ASN A 503 13.24 -14.61 -12.65
C ASN A 503 11.73 -14.55 -12.96
N ARG A 504 11.36 -14.38 -14.24
CA ARG A 504 9.94 -14.41 -14.67
C ARG A 504 9.32 -15.79 -14.43
N ILE A 505 10.05 -16.88 -14.69
CA ILE A 505 9.59 -18.24 -14.39
C ILE A 505 9.36 -18.44 -12.89
N GLU A 506 10.26 -17.94 -12.05
CA GLU A 506 10.08 -18.00 -10.59
C GLU A 506 8.85 -17.22 -10.15
N ASN A 507 8.63 -16.01 -10.67
CA ASN A 507 7.44 -15.21 -10.40
C ASN A 507 6.14 -15.94 -10.80
N LEU A 508 6.13 -16.64 -11.92
CA LEU A 508 4.98 -17.46 -12.33
C LEU A 508 4.73 -18.65 -11.40
N LYS A 509 5.80 -19.30 -10.92
CA LYS A 509 5.69 -20.38 -9.92
C LYS A 509 5.16 -19.85 -8.59
N GLU A 510 5.57 -18.66 -8.18
CA GLU A 510 5.04 -17.98 -7.00
C GLU A 510 3.54 -17.66 -7.17
N LEU A 511 3.12 -17.15 -8.33
CA LEU A 511 1.69 -16.96 -8.64
C LEU A 511 0.92 -18.29 -8.52
N LEU A 512 1.49 -19.39 -8.96
CA LEU A 512 0.84 -20.71 -8.80
C LEU A 512 0.66 -21.08 -7.33
N THR A 513 1.63 -20.77 -6.47
CA THR A 513 1.51 -21.00 -5.03
C THR A 513 0.36 -20.20 -4.45
N VAL A 514 0.26 -18.91 -4.78
CA VAL A 514 -0.86 -18.05 -4.37
C VAL A 514 -2.21 -18.62 -4.82
N THR A 515 -2.30 -19.10 -6.08
CA THR A 515 -3.57 -19.70 -6.57
C THR A 515 -3.94 -21.01 -5.87
N LYS A 516 -2.96 -21.77 -5.38
CA LYS A 516 -3.22 -22.98 -4.58
C LYS A 516 -3.70 -22.66 -3.17
N GLU A 517 -3.08 -21.67 -2.54
CA GLU A 517 -3.49 -21.18 -1.22
C GLU A 517 -4.91 -20.63 -1.26
N TYR A 518 -5.26 -19.89 -2.31
CA TYR A 518 -6.61 -19.44 -2.54
C TYR A 518 -7.59 -20.62 -2.67
N GLY A 519 -7.26 -21.65 -3.48
CA GLY A 519 -8.07 -22.85 -3.65
C GLY A 519 -8.24 -23.68 -2.37
N GLY A 520 -7.22 -23.71 -1.49
CA GLY A 520 -7.30 -24.33 -0.16
C GLY A 520 -8.22 -23.59 0.80
N LYS A 521 -8.29 -22.27 0.70
CA LYS A 521 -9.22 -21.41 1.47
C LYS A 521 -10.65 -21.47 0.94
N ALA A 522 -10.84 -21.57 -0.38
CA ALA A 522 -12.15 -21.65 -1.02
C ALA A 522 -12.87 -22.99 -0.77
N GLY A 523 -12.14 -24.04 -0.35
CA GLY A 523 -12.71 -25.28 0.16
C GLY A 523 -13.31 -25.18 1.58
N GLY A 524 -13.08 -24.06 2.27
CA GLY A 524 -13.61 -23.72 3.58
C GLY A 524 -13.96 -22.21 3.62
N THR A 525 -15.23 -21.89 3.43
CA THR A 525 -16.00 -20.81 4.09
C THR A 525 -15.86 -19.34 3.70
N ASP A 526 -14.91 -18.84 2.90
CA ASP A 526 -14.86 -17.38 2.66
C ASP A 526 -15.83 -16.85 1.59
N ILE A 527 -16.41 -17.74 0.76
CA ILE A 527 -17.46 -17.38 -0.22
C ILE A 527 -18.88 -17.57 0.38
N ALA A 528 -19.00 -18.31 1.45
CA ALA A 528 -20.28 -18.75 2.03
C ALA A 528 -20.63 -18.08 3.36
N ALA A 529 -20.40 -16.78 3.52
CA ALA A 529 -21.04 -16.03 4.61
C ALA A 529 -22.44 -15.52 4.20
N GLY A 530 -23.20 -16.36 3.52
CA GLY A 530 -24.65 -16.29 3.43
C GLY A 530 -25.28 -17.18 4.51
N SER A 531 -26.54 -16.92 4.90
CA SER A 531 -27.28 -17.86 5.75
C SER A 531 -27.39 -19.22 5.05
N PRO A 532 -27.55 -20.34 5.78
CA PRO A 532 -27.82 -21.65 5.18
C PRO A 532 -28.96 -21.63 4.16
N GLU A 533 -29.95 -20.73 4.33
CA GLU A 533 -31.05 -20.51 3.41
C GLU A 533 -30.62 -19.72 2.16
N GLU A 534 -29.72 -18.75 2.27
CA GLU A 534 -29.15 -18.05 1.11
C GLU A 534 -28.25 -18.98 0.28
N ILE A 535 -27.51 -19.87 0.93
CA ILE A 535 -26.70 -20.91 0.27
C ILE A 535 -27.60 -21.91 -0.44
N SER A 536 -28.72 -22.31 0.17
CA SER A 536 -29.69 -23.22 -0.45
C SER A 536 -30.48 -22.56 -1.58
N ARG A 537 -30.82 -21.27 -1.48
CA ARG A 537 -31.48 -20.51 -2.56
C ARG A 537 -30.52 -20.21 -3.72
N GLN A 538 -29.23 -20.02 -3.47
CA GLN A 538 -28.21 -19.90 -4.53
C GLN A 538 -28.05 -21.23 -5.30
N ASN A 539 -28.18 -22.37 -4.62
CA ASN A 539 -28.12 -23.68 -5.26
C ASN A 539 -29.39 -24.02 -6.04
N THR A 540 -30.50 -23.27 -5.84
CA THR A 540 -31.82 -23.51 -6.51
C THR A 540 -32.11 -22.46 -7.61
N ALA A 541 -31.48 -21.25 -7.59
CA ALA A 541 -31.70 -20.22 -8.60
C ALA A 541 -30.78 -20.32 -9.81
N ASP A 542 -29.61 -20.96 -9.68
CA ASP A 542 -28.65 -21.25 -10.75
C ASP A 542 -28.36 -22.75 -10.78
N ASN A 543 -29.35 -23.56 -11.11
CA ASN A 543 -29.21 -25.00 -11.38
C ASN A 543 -28.55 -25.29 -12.74
N SER A 544 -27.76 -24.37 -13.29
CA SER A 544 -26.75 -24.71 -14.29
C SER A 544 -25.48 -25.16 -13.56
N GLU A 545 -25.01 -26.36 -13.81
CA GLU A 545 -23.70 -26.90 -13.38
C GLU A 545 -22.53 -25.97 -13.72
N ASP A 546 -22.80 -24.90 -14.48
CA ASP A 546 -21.89 -23.89 -15.01
C ASP A 546 -21.36 -22.88 -13.98
N GLY A 547 -21.89 -22.81 -12.75
CA GLY A 547 -21.60 -21.70 -11.84
C GLY A 547 -20.32 -21.83 -10.98
N LYS A 548 -19.95 -23.01 -10.53
CA LYS A 548 -18.95 -23.18 -9.44
C LYS A 548 -17.52 -22.81 -9.83
N GLY A 549 -17.09 -23.10 -11.04
CA GLY A 549 -15.71 -22.82 -11.49
C GLY A 549 -15.45 -21.32 -11.72
N PHE A 550 -16.40 -20.60 -12.31
CA PHE A 550 -16.28 -19.15 -12.53
C PHE A 550 -16.35 -18.35 -11.24
N TYR A 551 -17.10 -18.78 -10.24
CA TYR A 551 -17.11 -18.13 -8.92
C TYR A 551 -15.71 -18.13 -8.30
N ASN A 552 -14.98 -19.23 -8.38
CA ASN A 552 -13.61 -19.31 -7.88
C ASN A 552 -12.65 -18.40 -8.66
N LEU A 553 -12.77 -18.31 -9.98
CA LEU A 553 -11.91 -17.48 -10.82
C LEU A 553 -12.19 -15.97 -10.56
N ASN A 554 -13.46 -15.57 -10.53
CA ASN A 554 -13.86 -14.19 -10.27
C ASN A 554 -13.45 -13.75 -8.86
N GLY A 555 -13.66 -14.59 -7.84
CA GLY A 555 -13.24 -14.30 -6.48
C GLY A 555 -11.72 -14.13 -6.34
N PHE A 556 -10.92 -14.97 -7.02
CA PHE A 556 -9.48 -14.82 -7.07
C PHE A 556 -9.06 -13.49 -7.73
N LEU A 557 -9.63 -13.15 -8.88
CA LEU A 557 -9.35 -11.90 -9.57
C LEU A 557 -9.72 -10.67 -8.75
N GLU A 558 -10.82 -10.76 -8.00
CA GLU A 558 -11.26 -9.72 -7.06
C GLU A 558 -10.25 -9.59 -5.91
N GLU A 559 -9.86 -10.69 -5.25
CA GLU A 559 -8.86 -10.67 -4.17
C GLU A 559 -7.55 -10.05 -4.65
N VAL A 560 -7.01 -10.50 -5.80
CA VAL A 560 -5.77 -9.97 -6.37
C VAL A 560 -5.88 -8.48 -6.70
N SER A 561 -7.01 -8.04 -7.26
CA SER A 561 -7.21 -6.61 -7.61
C SER A 561 -7.24 -5.72 -6.37
N LEU A 562 -7.69 -6.23 -5.24
CA LEU A 562 -7.87 -5.49 -3.98
C LEU A 562 -6.67 -5.58 -3.03
N LEU A 563 -5.61 -6.36 -3.37
CA LEU A 563 -4.40 -6.46 -2.56
C LEU A 563 -3.55 -5.18 -2.61
N THR A 564 -2.98 -4.84 -1.47
CA THR A 564 -2.02 -3.74 -1.29
C THR A 564 -0.66 -4.27 -0.86
N ASP A 565 0.41 -3.45 -1.00
CA ASP A 565 1.78 -3.86 -0.62
C ASP A 565 1.91 -4.21 0.87
N ILE A 566 1.12 -3.56 1.71
CA ILE A 566 1.10 -3.80 3.16
C ILE A 566 0.52 -5.19 3.48
N ASP A 567 -0.34 -5.73 2.62
CA ASP A 567 -0.92 -7.04 2.81
C ASP A 567 0.12 -8.18 2.72
N ASN A 568 1.27 -7.91 2.10
CA ASN A 568 2.41 -8.84 1.95
C ASN A 568 3.48 -8.66 3.04
N TYR A 569 3.25 -7.78 4.04
CA TYR A 569 4.20 -7.60 5.14
C TYR A 569 4.26 -8.83 6.04
N ASP A 570 5.44 -9.49 6.08
CA ASP A 570 5.73 -10.63 6.96
C ASP A 570 6.68 -10.23 8.09
N GLU A 571 6.19 -10.29 9.32
CA GLU A 571 6.91 -9.94 10.55
C GLU A 571 8.01 -10.97 10.93
N ASN A 572 8.00 -12.16 10.32
CA ASN A 572 8.93 -13.24 10.66
C ASN A 572 10.24 -13.15 9.90
N THR A 573 10.28 -12.47 8.79
CA THR A 573 11.50 -12.32 7.99
C THR A 573 12.49 -11.39 8.67
N ASN A 574 13.71 -11.87 8.94
CA ASN A 574 14.78 -11.08 9.55
C ASN A 574 15.49 -10.22 8.49
N GLY A 575 14.95 -9.04 8.20
CA GLY A 575 15.53 -8.03 7.31
C GLY A 575 15.15 -6.64 7.77
N LEU A 576 16.03 -5.66 7.51
CA LEU A 576 15.74 -4.25 7.76
C LEU A 576 14.55 -3.81 6.91
N VAL A 577 13.59 -3.13 7.51
CA VAL A 577 12.37 -2.71 6.84
C VAL A 577 12.54 -1.31 6.27
N LEU A 578 12.33 -1.17 4.96
CA LEU A 578 12.35 0.11 4.24
C LEU A 578 10.95 0.39 3.69
N MET A 579 10.37 1.55 4.00
CA MET A 579 9.05 1.93 3.48
C MET A 579 8.79 3.44 3.57
N THR A 580 7.79 3.89 2.82
CA THR A 580 7.31 5.26 2.98
C THR A 580 6.55 5.42 4.31
N LEU A 581 6.53 6.64 4.86
CA LEU A 581 5.74 6.96 6.05
C LEU A 581 4.26 6.59 5.92
N HIS A 582 3.67 6.71 4.73
CA HIS A 582 2.29 6.30 4.48
C HIS A 582 2.08 4.80 4.65
N ASN A 583 3.03 3.99 4.19
CA ASN A 583 2.98 2.53 4.32
C ASN A 583 3.24 2.06 5.76
N ALA A 584 3.84 2.91 6.59
CA ALA A 584 4.08 2.60 8.00
C ALA A 584 2.80 2.64 8.86
N LYS A 585 1.71 3.23 8.36
CA LYS A 585 0.43 3.29 9.09
C LYS A 585 -0.08 1.88 9.39
N GLY A 586 -0.47 1.65 10.65
CA GLY A 586 -0.91 0.34 11.14
C GLY A 586 0.20 -0.59 11.62
N LEU A 587 1.47 -0.32 11.28
CA LEU A 587 2.62 -1.11 11.71
C LEU A 587 3.28 -0.53 12.97
N GLU A 588 4.22 -1.29 13.58
CA GLU A 588 4.96 -0.85 14.77
C GLU A 588 6.30 -1.59 14.88
N PHE A 589 7.33 -0.87 15.29
CA PHE A 589 8.70 -1.37 15.35
C PHE A 589 9.39 -0.95 16.65
N PRO A 590 10.31 -1.76 17.22
CA PRO A 590 11.11 -1.33 18.36
C PRO A 590 11.88 -0.04 18.12
N VAL A 591 12.57 0.08 16.98
CA VAL A 591 13.40 1.24 16.61
C VAL A 591 13.03 1.76 15.25
N VAL A 592 12.79 3.05 15.14
CA VAL A 592 12.39 3.73 13.90
C VAL A 592 13.39 4.82 13.54
N PHE A 593 13.83 4.84 12.30
CA PHE A 593 14.56 5.93 11.67
C PHE A 593 13.64 6.65 10.70
N ILE A 594 13.56 7.98 10.78
CA ILE A 594 12.88 8.82 9.78
C ILE A 594 13.96 9.68 9.12
N ILE A 595 14.24 9.40 7.86
CA ILE A 595 15.31 10.04 7.09
C ILE A 595 14.78 11.15 6.19
N GLY A 596 15.65 12.07 5.77
CA GLY A 596 15.30 13.17 4.87
C GLY A 596 14.32 14.16 5.49
N MET A 597 14.49 14.46 6.77
CA MET A 597 13.68 15.44 7.51
C MET A 597 14.08 16.87 7.14
N GLU A 598 13.67 17.32 5.94
CA GLU A 598 14.11 18.57 5.33
C GLU A 598 12.95 19.35 4.70
N GLU A 599 12.98 20.67 4.80
CA GLU A 599 12.03 21.54 4.12
C GLU A 599 12.05 21.29 2.59
N GLY A 600 10.88 21.01 2.03
CA GLY A 600 10.69 20.68 0.62
C GLY A 600 10.77 19.17 0.28
N ILE A 601 11.23 18.34 1.22
CA ILE A 601 11.11 16.87 1.16
C ILE A 601 10.08 16.40 2.19
N PHE A 602 10.26 16.76 3.46
CA PHE A 602 9.33 16.46 4.54
C PHE A 602 9.33 17.60 5.57
N PRO A 603 8.34 18.55 5.49
CA PRO A 603 7.17 18.56 4.62
C PRO A 603 7.51 18.69 3.13
N HIS A 604 6.64 18.08 2.29
CA HIS A 604 6.82 18.12 0.84
C HIS A 604 6.59 19.54 0.30
N SER A 605 7.36 19.96 -0.73
CA SER A 605 7.32 21.32 -1.28
C SER A 605 5.91 21.77 -1.72
N ARG A 606 5.11 20.87 -2.27
CA ARG A 606 3.72 21.17 -2.68
C ARG A 606 2.81 21.53 -1.53
N SER A 607 3.01 20.91 -0.37
CA SER A 607 2.17 21.10 0.82
C SER A 607 2.52 22.36 1.61
N MET A 608 3.56 23.09 1.22
CA MET A 608 4.00 24.29 1.95
C MET A 608 3.14 25.53 1.68
N SER A 609 2.31 25.50 0.64
CA SER A 609 1.43 26.61 0.23
C SER A 609 0.01 26.54 0.83
N SER A 610 -0.39 25.40 1.41
CA SER A 610 -1.69 25.21 2.07
C SER A 610 -1.52 24.82 3.53
N ILE A 611 -2.29 25.44 4.41
CA ILE A 611 -2.30 25.11 5.84
C ILE A 611 -2.80 23.68 6.04
N GLU A 612 -3.85 23.29 5.35
CA GLU A 612 -4.47 21.98 5.45
C GLU A 612 -3.51 20.86 5.01
N GLU A 613 -2.79 21.07 3.90
CA GLU A 613 -1.79 20.12 3.41
C GLU A 613 -0.57 20.04 4.34
N LEU A 614 -0.15 21.17 4.92
CA LEU A 614 0.92 21.19 5.92
C LEU A 614 0.52 20.46 7.20
N GLU A 615 -0.73 20.62 7.64
CA GLU A 615 -1.29 19.86 8.76
C GLU A 615 -1.31 18.36 8.46
N GLU A 616 -1.58 17.94 7.22
CA GLU A 616 -1.51 16.53 6.82
C GLU A 616 -0.07 16.00 6.87
N GLU A 617 0.91 16.74 6.37
CA GLU A 617 2.33 16.38 6.49
C GLU A 617 2.75 16.25 7.97
N ARG A 618 2.22 17.10 8.85
CA ARG A 618 2.48 16.99 10.29
C ARG A 618 1.82 15.75 10.91
N ARG A 619 0.60 15.39 10.48
CA ARG A 619 -0.02 14.11 10.86
C ARG A 619 0.81 12.93 10.37
N LEU A 620 1.39 13.02 9.18
CA LEU A 620 2.29 11.99 8.65
C LEU A 620 3.56 11.85 9.51
N CYS A 621 4.13 12.96 9.98
CA CYS A 621 5.24 12.95 10.94
C CYS A 621 4.83 12.30 12.27
N TYR A 622 3.69 12.70 12.82
CA TYR A 622 3.10 12.10 14.01
C TYR A 622 2.89 10.58 13.85
N VAL A 623 2.37 10.14 12.70
CA VAL A 623 2.22 8.72 12.39
C VAL A 623 3.58 8.04 12.42
N GLY A 624 4.61 8.58 11.76
CA GLY A 624 5.95 7.99 11.73
C GLY A 624 6.56 7.84 13.12
N VAL A 625 6.54 8.89 13.93
CA VAL A 625 7.08 8.89 15.30
C VAL A 625 6.33 7.87 16.19
N THR A 626 5.00 7.81 16.08
CA THR A 626 4.17 6.89 16.88
C THR A 626 4.22 5.43 16.42
N ARG A 627 5.01 5.10 15.38
CA ARG A 627 5.30 3.69 15.03
C ARG A 627 6.34 3.07 15.92
N ALA A 628 7.17 3.89 16.56
CA ALA A 628 8.24 3.41 17.43
C ALA A 628 7.72 2.97 18.81
N LYS A 629 8.30 1.86 19.30
CA LYS A 629 8.06 1.35 20.65
C LYS A 629 9.08 1.91 21.64
N GLU A 630 10.37 1.89 21.29
CA GLU A 630 11.48 2.13 22.20
C GLU A 630 12.34 3.34 21.81
N LYS A 631 12.60 3.55 20.51
CA LYS A 631 13.52 4.60 20.05
C LYS A 631 13.12 5.18 18.72
N VAL A 632 13.31 6.50 18.57
CA VAL A 632 13.16 7.24 17.31
C VAL A 632 14.44 8.00 17.02
N PHE A 633 14.89 7.90 15.77
CA PHE A 633 15.95 8.71 15.18
C PHE A 633 15.35 9.56 14.06
N LEU A 634 15.61 10.87 14.09
CA LEU A 634 15.21 11.83 13.06
C LEU A 634 16.48 12.35 12.40
N SER A 635 16.64 12.13 11.10
CA SER A 635 17.82 12.59 10.39
C SER A 635 17.50 13.45 9.18
N SER A 636 18.43 14.31 8.84
CA SER A 636 18.38 15.19 7.68
C SER A 636 19.75 15.33 7.07
N SER A 637 19.85 15.60 5.77
CA SER A 637 21.09 15.99 5.10
C SER A 637 21.06 17.46 4.69
N GLN A 638 22.23 18.13 4.80
CA GLN A 638 22.36 19.54 4.40
C GLN A 638 22.41 19.70 2.89
N SER A 639 22.94 18.71 2.18
CA SER A 639 23.07 18.73 0.73
C SER A 639 22.59 17.44 0.08
N HIS A 640 21.89 17.58 -1.03
CA HIS A 640 21.47 16.49 -1.91
C HIS A 640 22.06 16.65 -3.29
N SER A 641 22.55 15.56 -3.86
CA SER A 641 23.00 15.51 -5.25
C SER A 641 21.96 14.81 -6.12
N ILE A 642 21.17 15.59 -6.86
CA ILE A 642 20.15 15.09 -7.78
C ILE A 642 20.57 15.46 -9.20
N TYR A 643 20.77 14.47 -10.07
CA TYR A 643 21.18 14.64 -11.48
C TYR A 643 22.44 15.50 -11.70
N GLY A 644 23.37 15.50 -10.73
CA GLY A 644 24.61 16.26 -10.81
C GLY A 644 24.56 17.67 -10.22
N ASP A 645 23.39 18.17 -9.87
CA ASP A 645 23.23 19.45 -9.18
C ASP A 645 23.15 19.25 -7.66
N THR A 646 23.89 20.04 -6.90
CA THR A 646 23.83 20.01 -5.43
C THR A 646 22.87 21.08 -4.94
N SER A 647 21.82 20.65 -4.22
CA SER A 647 20.87 21.53 -3.56
C SER A 647 21.05 21.51 -2.05
N PHE A 648 21.10 22.69 -1.42
CA PHE A 648 21.11 22.82 0.04
C PHE A 648 19.69 22.96 0.57
N ARG A 649 19.40 22.31 1.71
CA ARG A 649 18.07 22.32 2.33
C ARG A 649 18.17 22.63 3.82
N ASN A 650 17.11 23.25 4.33
CA ASN A 650 16.97 23.49 5.75
C ASN A 650 16.40 22.25 6.45
N VAL A 651 16.77 22.08 7.71
CA VAL A 651 16.19 21.05 8.58
C VAL A 651 14.68 21.27 8.71
N SER A 652 13.92 20.20 8.64
CA SER A 652 12.46 20.18 8.76
C SER A 652 11.97 20.92 9.99
N ARG A 653 10.89 21.69 9.82
CA ARG A 653 10.20 22.37 10.93
C ARG A 653 9.69 21.37 11.98
N PHE A 654 9.36 20.13 11.58
CA PHE A 654 8.85 19.13 12.50
C PHE A 654 9.88 18.71 13.56
N ILE A 655 11.17 18.74 13.26
CA ILE A 655 12.23 18.54 14.26
C ILE A 655 12.28 19.72 15.24
N LYS A 656 12.07 20.95 14.74
CA LYS A 656 12.10 22.18 15.57
C LYS A 656 10.86 22.31 16.47
N GLU A 657 9.77 21.65 16.13
CA GLU A 657 8.54 21.60 16.92
C GLU A 657 8.68 20.72 18.18
N ILE A 658 9.73 19.90 18.27
CA ILE A 658 10.01 19.08 19.45
C ILE A 658 10.84 19.90 20.45
N PRO A 659 10.44 20.00 21.73
CA PRO A 659 11.21 20.68 22.77
C PRO A 659 12.61 20.11 22.92
N ALA A 660 13.61 20.97 23.12
CA ALA A 660 15.02 20.57 23.20
C ALA A 660 15.34 19.56 24.32
N ASN A 661 14.57 19.56 25.40
CA ASN A 661 14.72 18.62 26.52
C ASN A 661 14.21 17.21 26.20
N LEU A 662 13.58 16.99 25.04
CA LEU A 662 13.14 15.68 24.58
C LEU A 662 14.03 15.13 23.46
N VAL A 663 15.03 15.90 23.03
CA VAL A 663 15.87 15.58 21.85
C VAL A 663 17.34 15.51 22.23
N ILE A 664 17.98 14.42 21.84
CA ILE A 664 19.44 14.28 21.88
C ILE A 664 19.99 14.71 20.52
N ASP A 665 20.97 15.61 20.54
CA ASP A 665 21.68 16.05 19.34
C ASP A 665 22.92 15.18 19.14
N GLU A 666 22.83 14.19 18.27
CA GLU A 666 23.89 13.22 17.98
C GLU A 666 25.15 13.90 17.39
N ASN A 667 25.00 15.02 16.69
CA ASN A 667 26.15 15.77 16.19
C ASN A 667 27.02 16.34 17.33
N LYS A 668 26.41 16.73 18.45
CA LYS A 668 27.14 17.19 19.63
C LYS A 668 27.88 16.06 20.32
N ILE A 669 27.24 14.89 20.45
CA ILE A 669 27.87 13.71 21.01
C ILE A 669 29.09 13.28 20.19
N GLU A 670 28.92 13.18 18.85
CA GLU A 670 30.05 12.86 17.96
C GLU A 670 31.18 13.89 18.10
N SER A 671 30.87 15.18 18.23
CA SER A 671 31.90 16.23 18.42
C SER A 671 32.61 16.14 19.78
N GLU A 672 31.86 15.88 20.85
CA GLU A 672 32.43 15.67 22.20
C GLU A 672 33.28 14.41 22.29
N ASP A 673 32.84 13.31 21.67
CA ASP A 673 33.64 12.08 21.59
C ASP A 673 34.92 12.26 20.78
N LEU A 674 34.85 13.04 19.68
CA LEU A 674 36.04 13.45 18.92
C LEU A 674 36.98 14.34 19.75
N GLU A 675 36.44 15.24 20.58
CA GLU A 675 37.24 16.07 21.49
C GLU A 675 37.82 15.25 22.65
N ARG A 676 37.03 14.36 23.27
CA ARG A 676 37.52 13.42 24.27
C ARG A 676 38.57 12.47 23.71
N GLY A 677 38.38 11.96 22.50
CA GLY A 677 39.39 11.21 21.76
C GLY A 677 40.67 12.03 21.53
N ARG A 678 40.58 13.34 21.21
CA ARG A 678 41.73 14.26 21.10
C ARG A 678 42.40 14.54 22.44
N VAL A 679 41.66 14.55 23.56
CA VAL A 679 42.20 14.71 24.90
C VAL A 679 42.84 13.41 25.40
N ALA A 680 42.25 12.27 25.09
CA ALA A 680 42.82 10.95 25.41
C ALA A 680 44.09 10.65 24.60
N ASP A 681 44.24 11.23 23.40
CA ASP A 681 45.42 11.10 22.56
C ASP A 681 46.68 11.88 23.10
N LYS A 682 46.50 12.76 24.13
CA LYS A 682 47.63 13.30 24.90
C LYS A 682 48.28 12.24 25.79
N ASP A 683 47.54 11.14 26.14
CA ASP A 683 48.05 10.04 26.96
C ASP A 683 48.27 8.72 26.17
N GLY A 684 48.27 8.74 24.84
CA GLY A 684 48.94 7.70 24.03
C GLY A 684 48.10 6.48 23.60
N TYR A 685 46.76 6.49 23.56
CA TYR A 685 46.01 5.40 22.93
C TYR A 685 44.73 5.90 22.17
N GLY A 686 44.79 5.76 20.83
CA GLY A 686 43.59 5.71 19.96
C GLY A 686 43.10 7.02 19.34
N GLY A 687 43.67 7.46 18.21
CA GLY A 687 43.17 8.52 17.36
C GLY A 687 43.75 8.38 15.96
N TYR A 688 43.16 8.98 14.95
CA TYR A 688 43.65 9.00 13.56
C TYR A 688 45.17 9.35 13.55
N ARG A 689 46.00 8.30 13.61
CA ARG A 689 47.46 8.45 13.64
C ARG A 689 47.89 9.09 12.33
N ARG A 690 48.44 10.31 12.39
CA ARG A 690 49.12 10.92 11.25
C ARG A 690 50.27 10.03 10.88
N TYR A 691 50.10 9.23 9.85
CA TYR A 691 51.19 8.51 9.21
C TYR A 691 52.23 9.52 8.66
N ARG A 692 53.50 9.23 8.83
CA ARG A 692 54.60 10.09 8.35
C ARG A 692 55.50 9.29 7.45
N LYS A 693 56.20 9.99 6.58
CA LYS A 693 57.32 9.39 5.82
C LYS A 693 58.28 8.72 6.78
N GLY A 694 58.60 7.46 6.52
CA GLY A 694 59.48 6.65 7.35
C GLY A 694 58.76 5.70 8.31
N ASP A 695 57.48 5.87 8.57
CA ASP A 695 56.71 4.97 9.44
C ASP A 695 56.69 3.55 8.86
N LEU A 696 56.82 2.56 9.74
CA LEU A 696 56.64 1.15 9.41
C LEU A 696 55.19 0.76 9.67
N ILE A 697 54.59 0.09 8.70
CA ILE A 697 53.19 -0.39 8.76
C ILE A 697 53.11 -1.88 8.45
N ASP A 698 52.07 -2.51 8.94
CA ASP A 698 51.68 -3.86 8.59
C ASP A 698 50.33 -3.83 7.87
N HIS A 699 50.32 -4.35 6.63
CA HIS A 699 49.10 -4.45 5.82
C HIS A 699 48.54 -5.87 5.87
N LYS A 700 47.27 -5.99 6.10
CA LYS A 700 46.59 -7.28 6.29
C LYS A 700 46.90 -8.36 5.24
N TYR A 701 47.16 -7.93 3.99
CA TYR A 701 47.39 -8.85 2.87
C TYR A 701 48.84 -8.83 2.34
N TRP A 702 49.61 -7.73 2.57
CA TRP A 702 50.94 -7.55 2.00
C TRP A 702 52.06 -7.52 3.04
N GLY A 703 51.70 -7.63 4.32
CA GLY A 703 52.64 -7.65 5.40
C GLY A 703 53.34 -6.31 5.64
N ARG A 704 54.60 -6.35 6.07
CA ARG A 704 55.35 -5.16 6.47
C ARG A 704 55.70 -4.27 5.30
N GLY A 705 55.59 -2.95 5.52
CA GLY A 705 55.97 -1.94 4.55
C GLY A 705 56.43 -0.65 5.23
N LYS A 706 57.18 0.18 4.51
CA LYS A 706 57.66 1.49 4.95
C LYS A 706 57.05 2.60 4.12
N ILE A 707 56.46 3.60 4.79
CA ILE A 707 55.87 4.76 4.11
C ILE A 707 56.99 5.65 3.54
N LEU A 708 56.98 5.84 2.22
CA LEU A 708 57.93 6.67 1.50
C LEU A 708 57.41 8.10 1.34
N LYS A 709 56.09 8.28 1.16
CA LYS A 709 55.47 9.58 0.95
C LYS A 709 54.05 9.58 1.48
N VAL A 710 53.63 10.73 1.99
CA VAL A 710 52.25 11.02 2.39
C VAL A 710 51.79 12.26 1.65
N LYS A 711 50.69 12.15 0.89
CA LYS A 711 50.07 13.26 0.17
C LYS A 711 48.66 13.48 0.78
N LYS A 712 48.43 14.68 1.30
CA LYS A 712 47.14 15.06 1.83
C LYS A 712 46.18 15.36 0.68
N LEU A 713 45.01 14.77 0.71
CA LEU A 713 43.86 15.06 -0.14
C LEU A 713 42.77 15.70 0.71
N THR A 714 41.77 16.32 0.07
CA THR A 714 40.59 16.88 0.76
C THR A 714 39.76 15.73 1.34
N GLY A 715 39.89 15.49 2.65
CA GLY A 715 39.15 14.43 3.37
C GLY A 715 39.88 13.08 3.48
N ASP A 716 41.06 12.86 2.92
CA ASP A 716 41.82 11.62 3.02
C ASP A 716 43.34 11.85 2.91
N SER A 717 44.13 10.80 2.92
CA SER A 717 45.59 10.84 2.65
C SER A 717 45.98 9.67 1.76
N GLU A 718 46.76 9.97 0.72
CA GLU A 718 47.41 8.99 -0.15
C GLU A 718 48.81 8.67 0.40
N LEU A 719 49.07 7.38 0.56
CA LEU A 719 50.35 6.86 1.07
C LEU A 719 51.08 6.09 -0.02
N ASP A 720 52.31 6.46 -0.28
CA ASP A 720 53.22 5.63 -1.07
C ASP A 720 54.02 4.75 -0.11
N VAL A 721 53.79 3.45 -0.18
CA VAL A 721 54.37 2.45 0.73
C VAL A 721 55.17 1.43 -0.03
N MET A 722 56.40 1.22 0.42
CA MET A 722 57.27 0.13 -0.03
C MET A 722 57.03 -1.08 0.86
N PHE A 723 56.47 -2.14 0.34
CA PHE A 723 56.28 -3.40 1.01
C PHE A 723 57.39 -4.39 0.67
N ASP A 724 57.82 -5.20 1.65
CA ASP A 724 58.86 -6.19 1.46
C ASP A 724 58.44 -7.31 0.48
N SER A 725 57.15 -7.63 0.43
CA SER A 725 56.60 -8.74 -0.37
C SER A 725 56.13 -8.35 -1.78
N VAL A 726 55.69 -7.11 -2.00
CA VAL A 726 55.00 -6.71 -3.25
C VAL A 726 55.49 -5.39 -3.85
N GLY A 727 56.60 -4.84 -3.31
CA GLY A 727 57.19 -3.59 -3.77
C GLY A 727 56.33 -2.37 -3.46
N MET A 728 56.49 -1.30 -4.26
CA MET A 728 55.78 -0.04 -4.04
C MET A 728 54.30 -0.12 -4.39
N LYS A 729 53.47 0.36 -3.47
CA LYS A 729 52.02 0.48 -3.64
C LYS A 729 51.52 1.87 -3.22
N HIS A 730 50.51 2.37 -3.93
CA HIS A 730 49.78 3.59 -3.58
C HIS A 730 48.50 3.22 -2.85
N LEU A 731 48.31 3.73 -1.65
CA LEU A 731 47.19 3.41 -0.77
C LEU A 731 46.43 4.68 -0.42
N LEU A 732 45.10 4.61 -0.45
CA LEU A 732 44.25 5.61 0.18
C LEU A 732 44.02 5.19 1.63
N LEU A 733 44.32 6.07 2.57
CA LEU A 733 44.35 5.76 4.01
C LEU A 733 42.99 5.27 4.52
N SER A 734 41.89 5.85 4.02
CA SER A 734 40.52 5.44 4.40
C SER A 734 40.17 4.02 3.98
N PHE A 735 40.82 3.44 2.99
CA PHE A 735 40.56 2.12 2.45
C PHE A 735 41.63 1.08 2.77
N ALA A 736 42.77 1.52 3.27
CA ALA A 736 43.93 0.64 3.47
C ALA A 736 43.83 -0.07 4.84
N PRO A 737 43.76 -1.42 4.88
CA PRO A 737 43.75 -2.18 6.14
C PRO A 737 45.19 -2.26 6.71
N ILE A 738 45.72 -1.13 7.19
CA ILE A 738 47.06 -0.98 7.70
C ILE A 738 47.11 -0.68 9.20
N LYS A 739 48.13 -1.20 9.88
CA LYS A 739 48.47 -0.87 11.27
C LYS A 739 49.88 -0.37 11.32
N ARG A 740 50.13 0.65 12.15
CA ARG A 740 51.52 1.13 12.39
C ARG A 740 52.26 0.15 13.28
N ILE A 741 53.44 -0.24 12.88
CA ILE A 741 54.38 -1.01 13.70
C ILE A 741 55.21 0.00 14.48
N LYS A 742 55.32 -0.16 15.82
CA LYS A 742 56.17 0.68 16.66
C LYS A 742 57.62 0.46 16.37
#